data_025e1df9991dd7a3b932a8bd5368ceac
#
_entry.id   025e1df9991dd7a3b932a8bd5368ceac
#
_cell.length_a   1.000
_cell.length_b   1.000
_cell.length_c   1.000
_cell.angle_alpha   90.00
_cell.angle_beta   90.00
_cell.angle_gamma   90.00
#
_symmetry.space_group_name_H-M   'P 1'
#
loop_
_entity.id
_entity.type
_entity.pdbx_description
1 polymer ?
#
loop_
_entity_poly.entity_id
_entity_poly.type
_entity_poly.pdbx_seq_one_letter_code
_entity_poly.pdbx_strand_id
1 'polypeptide(L)'
;MAGFLLLIGSALAGLALVRRLLGQALRFTEQLFWGIAVGWVLSSAGGYLLARVLGRLSFGVVLAITLAVWLFAGLLLLRELRHLKRIQFKHAWQREHTGLAIVLLILTPIIWKVFSAQMFAAGNDGIYSGGSSLYDLSFHATVASSFAYGANFPPIYTAFPPEPLLYPPLPDFHAAMLMTTGWSLRPAFIFTALPLAISFTGLLYFLALCVARSARAATIATLLFCFNGGFGFIYFVRDWRASGRGLLDMLSAPPVNYCNDATRGLYWVNTITDVLAPQRTTVYALPVALMILTLFASLSEWFGLPPSKNERREVMLFLIAGTLTGSLCYLQPHVGIAIGIVAIGLCLLRPGRAWIVFFITAALVSAPFLISTLGHATTSGFMRFQPGWLGRDEPHQIIFWLRNLGLPLLLVIPAYVFAPRVLRKFYLPFVIVMLVAVLFVLSPNDYDNLKLMVVWCAATSILIATWLARLTRRKWLTPVVALVVLLCVASGLLAVRRGMSEHDLMFTNEQTQAADYVRQHTAPRSLILTAPVFHQPVLSLAGRPIVRGVADWLWSHGYNFQEREADVRRIYAGAPDADELIRYYQIDYVYLGDAETSDLKANASFFEGLYPRVYRSSSIAIYDTRGDRSSVGALEKPPPREPAARIDVDPYALLHEFPRTSFFAYRILKASSGHVPTRAEFMNAMKQLGRGLYVGAPGWEAQLDLNRTALLKDCTESSEFRGSFDGRSHAEFVDALSKNTGRELSKESRDAVINRLNAGESRASVLQDFAEDREFSAREYNNAYVLMHFFGYLGRNPGEPPDHDLSGFNFWVSVLDKTSDYRAISRAFLNSSEYKERPVR
;
A
#
# COMPACT_ATOMS: atom_id res chain seq x y z
N MET A 1 -5.13 -25.59 22.86
CA MET A 1 -3.90 -25.89 23.64
C MET A 1 -2.64 -25.96 22.76
N ALA A 2 -2.63 -26.71 21.66
CA ALA A 2 -1.44 -26.87 20.79
C ALA A 2 -0.86 -25.56 20.26
N GLY A 3 -1.69 -24.60 19.84
CA GLY A 3 -1.22 -23.28 19.39
C GLY A 3 -0.47 -22.48 20.47
N PHE A 4 -0.92 -22.52 21.71
CA PHE A 4 -0.20 -21.88 22.82
C PHE A 4 1.15 -22.56 23.10
N LEU A 5 1.19 -23.91 23.03
CA LEU A 5 2.44 -24.64 23.18
C LEU A 5 3.46 -24.27 22.08
N LEU A 6 2.99 -24.11 20.84
CA LEU A 6 3.83 -23.63 19.75
C LEU A 6 4.41 -22.24 20.05
N LEU A 7 3.58 -21.28 20.42
CA LEU A 7 4.03 -19.89 20.68
C LEU A 7 5.00 -19.82 21.85
N ILE A 8 4.66 -20.47 22.98
CA ILE A 8 5.53 -20.48 24.17
C ILE A 8 6.83 -21.22 23.89
N GLY A 9 6.77 -22.39 23.25
CA GLY A 9 7.95 -23.17 22.88
C GLY A 9 8.86 -22.39 21.94
N SER A 10 8.28 -21.69 20.95
CA SER A 10 9.02 -20.82 20.01
C SER A 10 9.73 -19.68 20.73
N ALA A 11 9.03 -18.98 21.65
CA ALA A 11 9.62 -17.89 22.42
C ALA A 11 10.78 -18.38 23.32
N LEU A 12 10.61 -19.52 23.95
CA LEU A 12 11.65 -20.14 24.78
C LEU A 12 12.87 -20.61 23.95
N ALA A 13 12.61 -21.21 22.77
CA ALA A 13 13.66 -21.62 21.84
C ALA A 13 14.46 -20.41 21.33
N GLY A 14 13.77 -19.34 20.95
CA GLY A 14 14.41 -18.08 20.55
C GLY A 14 15.19 -17.44 21.68
N LEU A 15 14.63 -17.38 22.90
CA LEU A 15 15.34 -16.89 24.09
C LEU A 15 16.60 -17.70 24.40
N ALA A 16 16.52 -19.03 24.38
CA ALA A 16 17.65 -19.91 24.62
C ALA A 16 18.76 -19.71 23.59
N LEU A 17 18.39 -19.57 22.30
CA LEU A 17 19.32 -19.29 21.21
C LEU A 17 20.01 -17.92 21.40
N VAL A 18 19.22 -16.87 21.63
CA VAL A 18 19.72 -15.50 21.84
C VAL A 18 20.66 -15.45 23.06
N ARG A 19 20.28 -16.07 24.16
CA ARG A 19 21.15 -16.17 25.36
C ARG A 19 22.48 -16.87 25.03
N ARG A 20 22.40 -17.96 24.27
CA ARG A 20 23.61 -18.73 23.89
C ARG A 20 24.55 -17.92 23.02
N LEU A 21 24.02 -17.18 22.05
CA LEU A 21 24.83 -16.43 21.08
C LEU A 21 25.21 -15.03 21.56
N LEU A 22 24.30 -14.34 22.26
CA LEU A 22 24.40 -12.91 22.57
C LEU A 22 24.23 -12.58 24.07
N GLY A 23 24.06 -13.57 24.94
CA GLY A 23 23.68 -13.36 26.34
C GLY A 23 24.58 -12.44 27.14
N GLN A 24 25.89 -12.36 26.78
CA GLN A 24 26.83 -11.44 27.40
C GLN A 24 26.77 -10.01 26.82
N ALA A 25 26.15 -9.85 25.65
CA ALA A 25 26.08 -8.56 24.96
C ALA A 25 24.76 -7.83 25.22
N LEU A 26 23.68 -8.54 25.55
CA LEU A 26 22.33 -8.03 25.72
C LEU A 26 21.85 -8.12 27.16
N ARG A 27 21.01 -7.15 27.60
CA ARG A 27 20.33 -7.21 28.89
C ARG A 27 19.31 -8.34 28.92
N PHE A 28 19.01 -8.93 30.05
CA PHE A 28 18.05 -10.03 30.16
C PHE A 28 16.66 -9.65 29.59
N THR A 29 16.16 -8.47 29.92
CA THR A 29 14.88 -7.96 29.39
C THR A 29 14.91 -7.75 27.87
N GLU A 30 16.04 -7.34 27.33
CA GLU A 30 16.25 -7.23 25.90
C GLU A 30 16.26 -8.61 25.23
N GLN A 31 16.90 -9.62 25.86
CA GLN A 31 16.90 -10.99 25.35
C GLN A 31 15.49 -11.60 25.24
N LEU A 32 14.53 -11.19 26.08
CA LEU A 32 13.14 -11.64 25.99
C LEU A 32 12.48 -11.17 24.68
N PHE A 33 12.62 -9.90 24.34
CA PHE A 33 12.06 -9.36 23.08
C PHE A 33 12.74 -9.95 21.84
N TRP A 34 14.05 -10.11 21.88
CA TRP A 34 14.79 -10.82 20.85
C TRP A 34 14.31 -12.26 20.72
N GLY A 35 14.11 -12.95 21.83
CA GLY A 35 13.68 -14.33 21.88
C GLY A 35 12.33 -14.56 21.22
N ILE A 36 11.36 -13.69 21.48
CA ILE A 36 10.05 -13.75 20.84
C ILE A 36 10.20 -13.59 19.31
N ALA A 37 10.92 -12.55 18.87
CA ALA A 37 11.06 -12.26 17.44
C ALA A 37 11.80 -13.39 16.70
N VAL A 38 12.94 -13.83 17.21
CA VAL A 38 13.74 -14.92 16.61
C VAL A 38 12.97 -16.24 16.63
N GLY A 39 12.34 -16.57 17.77
CA GLY A 39 11.62 -17.82 17.92
C GLY A 39 10.46 -17.97 16.95
N TRP A 40 9.74 -16.90 16.72
CA TRP A 40 8.61 -16.92 15.80
C TRP A 40 9.02 -16.94 14.34
N VAL A 41 10.06 -16.21 13.96
CA VAL A 41 10.63 -16.32 12.61
C VAL A 41 11.14 -17.74 12.34
N LEU A 42 11.88 -18.34 13.29
CA LEU A 42 12.42 -19.70 13.15
C LEU A 42 11.33 -20.77 13.10
N SER A 43 10.32 -20.70 13.97
CA SER A 43 9.22 -21.69 13.97
C SER A 43 8.35 -21.58 12.71
N SER A 44 8.09 -20.36 12.24
CA SER A 44 7.37 -20.13 10.99
C SER A 44 8.16 -20.65 9.79
N ALA A 45 9.45 -20.31 9.70
CA ALA A 45 10.31 -20.76 8.61
C ALA A 45 10.49 -22.29 8.61
N GLY A 46 10.73 -22.89 9.77
CA GLY A 46 10.85 -24.35 9.91
C GLY A 46 9.53 -25.06 9.52
N GLY A 47 8.39 -24.53 9.98
CA GLY A 47 7.08 -25.05 9.61
C GLY A 47 6.80 -24.94 8.12
N TYR A 48 7.14 -23.81 7.52
CA TYR A 48 6.97 -23.56 6.09
C TYR A 48 7.81 -24.54 5.25
N LEU A 49 9.08 -24.71 5.60
CA LEU A 49 9.96 -25.65 4.92
C LEU A 49 9.46 -27.08 5.04
N LEU A 50 9.05 -27.50 6.24
CA LEU A 50 8.51 -28.86 6.44
C LEU A 50 7.19 -29.07 5.68
N ALA A 51 6.29 -28.09 5.69
CA ALA A 51 5.04 -28.15 4.93
C ALA A 51 5.31 -28.19 3.41
N ARG A 52 6.32 -27.49 2.93
CA ARG A 52 6.73 -27.50 1.52
C ARG A 52 7.25 -28.88 1.08
N VAL A 53 8.04 -29.54 1.94
CA VAL A 53 8.53 -30.91 1.68
C VAL A 53 7.40 -31.92 1.68
N LEU A 54 6.44 -31.77 2.62
CA LEU A 54 5.30 -32.69 2.75
C LEU A 54 4.13 -32.36 1.79
N GLY A 55 4.21 -31.25 1.03
CA GLY A 55 3.19 -30.82 0.09
C GLY A 55 1.91 -30.25 0.74
N ARG A 56 1.87 -30.06 2.06
CA ARG A 56 0.71 -29.48 2.79
C ARG A 56 1.06 -29.04 4.20
N LEU A 57 0.34 -28.05 4.70
CA LEU A 57 0.27 -27.75 6.11
C LEU A 57 -0.77 -28.67 6.77
N SER A 58 -0.38 -29.34 7.85
CA SER A 58 -1.26 -30.22 8.61
C SER A 58 -0.98 -30.11 10.11
N PHE A 59 -1.90 -30.61 10.94
CA PHE A 59 -1.69 -30.67 12.38
C PHE A 59 -0.40 -31.42 12.75
N GLY A 60 -0.04 -32.47 12.01
CA GLY A 60 1.21 -33.21 12.19
C GLY A 60 2.45 -32.34 11.97
N VAL A 61 2.45 -31.46 10.96
CA VAL A 61 3.53 -30.47 10.73
C VAL A 61 3.65 -29.53 11.93
N VAL A 62 2.54 -28.98 12.41
CA VAL A 62 2.53 -28.06 13.55
C VAL A 62 3.02 -28.77 14.83
N LEU A 63 2.58 -30.01 15.06
CA LEU A 63 3.02 -30.83 16.20
C LEU A 63 4.52 -31.11 16.14
N ALA A 64 5.04 -31.50 14.97
CA ALA A 64 6.48 -31.75 14.77
C ALA A 64 7.32 -30.50 15.06
N ILE A 65 6.91 -29.33 14.58
CA ILE A 65 7.61 -28.07 14.89
C ILE A 65 7.48 -27.72 16.36
N THR A 66 6.29 -27.93 16.98
CA THR A 66 6.10 -27.69 18.42
C THR A 66 7.06 -28.55 19.23
N LEU A 67 7.14 -29.85 18.94
CA LEU A 67 8.08 -30.75 19.60
C LEU A 67 9.54 -30.34 19.38
N ALA A 68 9.88 -29.98 18.14
CA ALA A 68 11.24 -29.54 17.80
C ALA A 68 11.66 -28.27 18.58
N VAL A 69 10.80 -27.23 18.66
CA VAL A 69 11.14 -26.01 19.41
C VAL A 69 11.25 -26.26 20.92
N TRP A 70 10.39 -27.11 21.49
CA TRP A 70 10.49 -27.50 22.89
C TRP A 70 11.75 -28.31 23.20
N LEU A 71 12.08 -29.29 22.35
CA LEU A 71 13.31 -30.08 22.47
C LEU A 71 14.54 -29.16 22.35
N PHE A 72 14.56 -28.29 21.35
CA PHE A 72 15.66 -27.35 21.15
C PHE A 72 15.84 -26.40 22.36
N ALA A 73 14.73 -25.80 22.82
CA ALA A 73 14.75 -24.98 24.04
C ALA A 73 15.26 -25.76 25.25
N GLY A 74 14.76 -26.97 25.49
CA GLY A 74 15.16 -27.84 26.58
C GLY A 74 16.66 -28.17 26.55
N LEU A 75 17.17 -28.59 25.38
CA LEU A 75 18.59 -28.93 25.21
C LEU A 75 19.52 -27.73 25.49
N LEU A 76 19.16 -26.53 25.04
CA LEU A 76 19.95 -25.32 25.29
C LEU A 76 19.85 -24.88 26.75
N LEU A 77 18.64 -24.86 27.34
CA LEU A 77 18.42 -24.43 28.72
C LEU A 77 18.99 -25.40 29.75
N LEU A 78 18.92 -26.72 29.53
CA LEU A 78 19.55 -27.72 30.40
C LEU A 78 21.07 -27.56 30.51
N ARG A 79 21.73 -27.19 29.42
CA ARG A 79 23.16 -26.87 29.44
C ARG A 79 23.44 -25.63 30.26
N GLU A 80 22.57 -24.63 30.19
CA GLU A 80 22.71 -23.39 31.00
C GLU A 80 22.36 -23.58 32.46
N LEU A 81 21.33 -24.40 32.78
CA LEU A 81 20.93 -24.71 34.17
C LEU A 81 22.10 -25.30 35.01
N ARG A 82 22.98 -26.07 34.33
CA ARG A 82 24.23 -26.58 34.99
C ARG A 82 25.18 -25.45 35.39
N HIS A 83 25.05 -24.27 34.75
CA HIS A 83 25.85 -23.08 35.08
C HIS A 83 25.06 -22.05 35.92
N LEU A 84 23.73 -22.22 36.11
CA LEU A 84 22.82 -21.28 36.77
C LEU A 84 22.93 -21.22 38.28
N LYS A 85 23.75 -22.07 38.93
CA LYS A 85 24.03 -21.97 40.38
C LYS A 85 24.56 -20.61 40.85
N ARG A 86 24.70 -19.61 39.94
CA ARG A 86 25.22 -18.27 40.23
C ARG A 86 24.37 -17.11 39.69
N ILE A 87 23.11 -17.29 39.30
CA ILE A 87 22.28 -16.12 38.98
C ILE A 87 21.84 -15.49 40.29
N GLN A 88 22.60 -14.50 40.73
CA GLN A 88 22.15 -13.60 41.79
C GLN A 88 21.03 -12.71 41.19
N PHE A 89 19.79 -12.94 41.62
CA PHE A 89 18.62 -12.09 41.32
C PHE A 89 18.73 -10.67 41.92
N LYS A 90 19.90 -10.25 42.36
CA LYS A 90 20.19 -8.90 42.87
C LYS A 90 20.46 -7.95 41.71
N HIS A 91 19.54 -7.79 40.78
CA HIS A 91 19.55 -6.61 39.93
C HIS A 91 18.66 -5.54 40.58
N ALA A 92 19.30 -4.56 41.22
CA ALA A 92 18.62 -3.37 41.68
C ALA A 92 17.87 -2.74 40.51
N TRP A 93 16.61 -2.32 40.72
CA TRP A 93 15.82 -1.63 39.75
C TRP A 93 16.56 -0.36 39.30
N GLN A 94 16.98 -0.34 38.03
CA GLN A 94 17.73 0.79 37.46
C GLN A 94 16.80 1.76 36.77
N ARG A 95 17.20 3.03 36.61
CA ARG A 95 16.45 4.06 35.86
C ARG A 95 16.05 3.63 34.46
N GLU A 96 16.82 2.75 33.83
CA GLU A 96 16.57 2.16 32.52
C GLU A 96 15.32 1.29 32.53
N HIS A 97 15.10 0.50 33.60
CA HIS A 97 13.91 -0.34 33.74
C HIS A 97 12.64 0.53 33.96
N THR A 98 12.80 1.66 34.69
CA THR A 98 11.68 2.59 34.87
C THR A 98 11.23 3.19 33.53
N GLY A 99 12.17 3.62 32.67
CA GLY A 99 11.82 4.13 31.35
C GLY A 99 11.14 3.10 30.44
N LEU A 100 11.64 1.86 30.43
CA LEU A 100 11.01 0.76 29.71
C LEU A 100 9.61 0.45 30.25
N ALA A 101 9.46 0.39 31.58
CA ALA A 101 8.17 0.15 32.21
C ALA A 101 7.13 1.22 31.83
N ILE A 102 7.53 2.51 31.80
CA ILE A 102 6.65 3.60 31.36
C ILE A 102 6.21 3.38 29.92
N VAL A 103 7.16 3.07 29.01
CA VAL A 103 6.86 2.82 27.60
C VAL A 103 5.88 1.65 27.43
N LEU A 104 6.14 0.53 28.09
CA LEU A 104 5.29 -0.66 28.01
C LEU A 104 3.91 -0.44 28.65
N LEU A 105 3.84 0.28 29.76
CA LEU A 105 2.58 0.60 30.46
C LEU A 105 1.67 1.49 29.60
N ILE A 106 2.25 2.39 28.82
CA ILE A 106 1.50 3.27 27.91
C ILE A 106 1.12 2.52 26.63
N LEU A 107 2.10 1.92 25.95
CA LEU A 107 1.91 1.42 24.58
C LEU A 107 1.22 0.06 24.52
N THR A 108 1.46 -0.85 25.49
CA THR A 108 0.83 -2.18 25.45
C THR A 108 -0.70 -2.13 25.47
N PRO A 109 -1.38 -1.40 26.36
CA PRO A 109 -2.83 -1.31 26.33
C PRO A 109 -3.37 -0.60 25.08
N ILE A 110 -2.63 0.38 24.57
CA ILE A 110 -2.99 1.08 23.34
C ILE A 110 -2.93 0.13 22.14
N ILE A 111 -1.81 -0.57 21.97
CA ILE A 111 -1.62 -1.55 20.88
C ILE A 111 -2.67 -2.66 20.98
N TRP A 112 -2.91 -3.18 22.20
CA TRP A 112 -3.95 -4.17 22.44
C TRP A 112 -5.31 -3.67 22.00
N LYS A 113 -5.68 -2.43 22.37
CA LYS A 113 -7.00 -1.88 22.04
C LYS A 113 -7.16 -1.68 20.53
N VAL A 114 -6.14 -1.15 19.84
CA VAL A 114 -6.16 -0.99 18.37
C VAL A 114 -6.26 -2.35 17.69
N PHE A 115 -5.44 -3.35 18.06
CA PHE A 115 -5.49 -4.68 17.47
C PHE A 115 -6.84 -5.37 17.73
N SER A 116 -7.39 -5.21 18.93
CA SER A 116 -8.69 -5.77 19.28
C SER A 116 -9.85 -5.13 18.51
N ALA A 117 -9.73 -3.84 18.15
CA ALA A 117 -10.72 -3.15 17.36
C ALA A 117 -10.60 -3.46 15.84
N GLN A 118 -9.37 -3.54 15.33
CA GLN A 118 -9.14 -3.61 13.89
C GLN A 118 -8.92 -5.03 13.35
N MET A 119 -8.52 -6.02 14.18
CA MET A 119 -8.24 -7.37 13.70
C MET A 119 -9.46 -8.30 13.85
N PHE A 120 -10.29 -8.35 12.83
CA PHE A 120 -11.44 -9.28 12.74
C PHE A 120 -12.32 -9.25 14.00
N ALA A 121 -12.70 -8.05 14.44
CA ALA A 121 -13.53 -7.86 15.61
C ALA A 121 -14.92 -8.49 15.38
N ALA A 122 -15.42 -9.27 16.35
CA ALA A 122 -16.77 -9.82 16.27
C ALA A 122 -17.79 -8.75 16.64
N GLY A 123 -18.85 -8.66 15.86
CA GLY A 123 -20.04 -7.84 16.11
C GLY A 123 -21.31 -8.64 15.92
N ASN A 124 -22.48 -7.99 16.08
CA ASN A 124 -23.78 -8.66 15.96
C ASN A 124 -24.06 -9.11 14.53
N ASP A 125 -23.63 -8.35 13.53
CA ASP A 125 -23.98 -8.54 12.13
C ASP A 125 -22.87 -9.26 11.35
N GLY A 126 -21.69 -9.47 11.97
CA GLY A 126 -20.58 -10.16 11.33
C GLY A 126 -19.20 -9.83 11.90
N ILE A 127 -18.21 -9.85 11.04
CA ILE A 127 -16.81 -9.57 11.35
C ILE A 127 -16.47 -8.14 10.90
N TYR A 128 -15.82 -7.41 11.79
CA TYR A 128 -15.47 -6.01 11.61
C TYR A 128 -13.97 -5.78 11.58
N SER A 129 -13.55 -4.72 10.91
CA SER A 129 -12.21 -4.16 10.93
C SER A 129 -12.29 -2.63 10.91
N GLY A 130 -11.20 -1.92 10.64
CA GLY A 130 -11.21 -0.47 10.52
C GLY A 130 -9.93 0.11 9.97
N GLY A 131 -10.00 1.32 9.43
CA GLY A 131 -8.87 2.04 8.88
C GLY A 131 -8.13 1.26 7.79
N SER A 132 -6.81 1.36 7.76
CA SER A 132 -5.96 0.63 6.81
C SER A 132 -6.08 -0.90 6.95
N SER A 133 -6.46 -1.39 8.14
CA SER A 133 -6.64 -2.82 8.40
C SER A 133 -7.82 -3.42 7.63
N LEU A 134 -8.82 -2.62 7.27
CA LEU A 134 -10.00 -3.10 6.54
C LEU A 134 -9.60 -3.82 5.23
N TYR A 135 -8.69 -3.24 4.46
CA TYR A 135 -8.26 -3.77 3.16
C TYR A 135 -7.08 -4.73 3.25
N ASP A 136 -6.05 -4.38 4.03
CA ASP A 136 -4.82 -5.17 4.13
C ASP A 136 -5.05 -6.53 4.80
N LEU A 137 -5.88 -6.58 5.87
CA LEU A 137 -6.12 -7.84 6.58
C LEU A 137 -6.93 -8.85 5.75
N SER A 138 -7.75 -8.41 4.81
CA SER A 138 -8.41 -9.31 3.84
C SER A 138 -7.40 -10.09 3.01
N PHE A 139 -6.37 -9.40 2.50
CA PHE A 139 -5.27 -10.04 1.77
C PHE A 139 -4.51 -11.04 2.66
N HIS A 140 -4.12 -10.62 3.85
CA HIS A 140 -3.42 -11.47 4.81
C HIS A 140 -4.25 -12.69 5.24
N ALA A 141 -5.57 -12.51 5.43
CA ALA A 141 -6.50 -13.62 5.70
C ALA A 141 -6.55 -14.60 4.52
N THR A 142 -6.55 -14.10 3.29
CA THR A 142 -6.50 -14.93 2.07
C THR A 142 -5.26 -15.82 2.06
N VAL A 143 -4.08 -15.25 2.31
CA VAL A 143 -2.83 -16.02 2.34
C VAL A 143 -2.85 -17.05 3.47
N ALA A 144 -3.23 -16.66 4.69
CA ALA A 144 -3.28 -17.56 5.84
C ALA A 144 -4.30 -18.70 5.64
N SER A 145 -5.51 -18.38 5.19
CA SER A 145 -6.57 -19.36 4.95
C SER A 145 -6.22 -20.33 3.82
N SER A 146 -5.52 -19.86 2.79
CA SER A 146 -5.06 -20.73 1.69
C SER A 146 -4.12 -21.83 2.19
N PHE A 147 -3.21 -21.51 3.12
CA PHE A 147 -2.34 -22.49 3.74
C PHE A 147 -3.08 -23.40 4.74
N ALA A 148 -3.95 -22.82 5.56
CA ALA A 148 -4.65 -23.55 6.62
C ALA A 148 -5.74 -24.49 6.07
N TYR A 149 -6.49 -24.07 5.06
CA TYR A 149 -7.70 -24.75 4.57
C TYR A 149 -7.63 -25.10 3.07
N GLY A 150 -6.77 -24.45 2.29
CA GLY A 150 -6.67 -24.62 0.84
C GLY A 150 -5.59 -25.58 0.37
N ALA A 151 -4.81 -26.21 1.29
CA ALA A 151 -3.67 -27.08 0.95
C ALA A 151 -2.74 -26.44 -0.10
N ASN A 152 -2.42 -25.15 0.05
CA ASN A 152 -1.73 -24.33 -0.94
C ASN A 152 -0.20 -24.60 -0.97
N PHE A 153 0.21 -25.79 -1.41
CA PHE A 153 1.60 -26.17 -1.66
C PHE A 153 1.72 -26.99 -2.96
N PRO A 154 2.64 -26.64 -3.90
CA PRO A 154 3.46 -25.41 -3.89
C PRO A 154 2.57 -24.14 -3.84
N PRO A 155 3.04 -23.07 -3.20
CA PRO A 155 2.22 -21.86 -3.02
C PRO A 155 1.87 -21.20 -4.35
N ILE A 156 0.57 -21.13 -4.65
CA ILE A 156 0.03 -20.32 -5.75
C ILE A 156 -0.67 -19.08 -5.18
N TYR A 157 -0.83 -18.08 -6.01
CA TYR A 157 -1.61 -16.90 -5.69
C TYR A 157 -3.11 -17.22 -5.85
N THR A 158 -3.78 -17.58 -4.77
CA THR A 158 -5.18 -18.07 -4.79
C THR A 158 -6.18 -17.04 -5.31
N ALA A 159 -5.80 -15.76 -5.32
CA ALA A 159 -6.57 -14.70 -5.96
C ALA A 159 -6.38 -14.65 -7.49
N PHE A 160 -5.41 -15.39 -8.06
CA PHE A 160 -5.12 -15.42 -9.50
C PHE A 160 -4.40 -16.73 -9.92
N PRO A 161 -4.97 -17.91 -9.66
CA PRO A 161 -4.34 -19.18 -10.00
C PRO A 161 -4.19 -19.34 -11.54
N PRO A 162 -3.18 -20.07 -12.04
CA PRO A 162 -2.19 -20.84 -11.28
C PRO A 162 -0.91 -20.07 -10.91
N GLU A 163 -0.92 -18.75 -11.01
CA GLU A 163 0.26 -17.92 -10.79
C GLU A 163 0.90 -18.15 -9.40
N PRO A 164 2.24 -18.11 -9.27
CA PRO A 164 2.90 -18.33 -7.99
C PRO A 164 2.66 -17.19 -6.99
N LEU A 165 2.69 -17.48 -5.71
CA LEU A 165 2.62 -16.45 -4.67
C LEU A 165 3.97 -15.73 -4.54
N LEU A 166 4.07 -14.52 -5.09
CA LEU A 166 5.29 -13.67 -5.05
C LEU A 166 5.34 -12.75 -3.81
N TYR A 167 4.58 -13.05 -2.79
CA TYR A 167 4.49 -12.28 -1.55
C TYR A 167 5.21 -13.00 -0.40
N PRO A 168 5.84 -12.30 0.57
CA PRO A 168 6.50 -12.91 1.73
C PRO A 168 5.52 -13.73 2.58
N PRO A 169 5.62 -15.08 2.61
CA PRO A 169 4.54 -15.91 3.18
C PRO A 169 4.66 -16.13 4.68
N LEU A 170 5.83 -15.96 5.30
CA LEU A 170 6.10 -16.44 6.65
C LEU A 170 5.19 -15.83 7.75
N PRO A 171 4.84 -14.54 7.74
CA PRO A 171 3.95 -13.96 8.75
C PRO A 171 2.55 -14.57 8.74
N ASP A 172 1.98 -14.79 7.55
CA ASP A 172 0.64 -15.33 7.39
C ASP A 172 0.63 -16.84 7.57
N PHE A 173 1.70 -17.52 7.14
CA PHE A 173 1.90 -18.93 7.41
C PHE A 173 1.96 -19.23 8.91
N HIS A 174 2.55 -18.35 9.73
CA HIS A 174 2.56 -18.53 11.19
C HIS A 174 1.14 -18.50 11.77
N ALA A 175 0.26 -17.59 11.30
CA ALA A 175 -1.14 -17.59 11.67
C ALA A 175 -1.85 -18.86 11.18
N ALA A 176 -1.56 -19.33 9.95
CA ALA A 176 -2.10 -20.57 9.39
C ALA A 176 -1.75 -21.78 10.24
N MET A 177 -0.53 -21.85 10.80
CA MET A 177 -0.14 -22.91 11.75
C MET A 177 -1.06 -22.93 12.97
N LEU A 178 -1.42 -21.77 13.53
CA LEU A 178 -2.37 -21.70 14.65
C LEU A 178 -3.78 -22.10 14.21
N MET A 179 -4.23 -21.64 13.03
CA MET A 179 -5.54 -21.99 12.48
C MET A 179 -5.68 -23.50 12.27
N THR A 180 -4.61 -24.16 11.83
CA THR A 180 -4.55 -25.62 11.67
C THR A 180 -4.70 -26.36 13.01
N THR A 181 -4.42 -25.69 14.16
CA THR A 181 -4.66 -26.26 15.51
C THR A 181 -6.08 -25.99 16.03
N GLY A 182 -6.99 -25.45 15.22
CA GLY A 182 -8.36 -25.14 15.60
C GLY A 182 -8.59 -23.72 16.12
N TRP A 183 -7.59 -22.83 16.01
CA TRP A 183 -7.83 -21.43 16.31
C TRP A 183 -8.63 -20.74 15.20
N SER A 184 -9.55 -19.85 15.58
CA SER A 184 -10.18 -18.98 14.60
C SER A 184 -9.21 -17.91 14.10
N LEU A 185 -9.56 -17.24 13.00
CA LEU A 185 -8.75 -16.24 12.32
C LEU A 185 -8.29 -15.12 13.27
N ARG A 186 -9.21 -14.53 14.05
CA ARG A 186 -8.94 -13.42 14.96
C ARG A 186 -7.83 -13.74 15.98
N PRO A 187 -7.94 -14.73 16.88
CA PRO A 187 -6.88 -15.03 17.83
C PRO A 187 -5.57 -15.46 17.14
N ALA A 188 -5.63 -16.18 16.02
CA ALA A 188 -4.43 -16.54 15.27
C ALA A 188 -3.65 -15.29 14.81
N PHE A 189 -4.34 -14.24 14.36
CA PHE A 189 -3.73 -12.99 13.93
C PHE A 189 -3.23 -12.15 15.11
N ILE A 190 -4.06 -11.97 16.13
CA ILE A 190 -3.69 -11.16 17.31
C ILE A 190 -2.47 -11.77 18.02
N PHE A 191 -2.49 -13.06 18.33
CA PHE A 191 -1.42 -13.66 19.13
C PHE A 191 -0.12 -13.91 18.36
N THR A 192 -0.13 -13.87 17.04
CA THR A 192 1.10 -13.83 16.24
C THR A 192 1.65 -12.42 16.03
N ALA A 193 0.82 -11.36 16.06
CA ALA A 193 1.25 -9.99 15.82
C ALA A 193 1.52 -9.19 17.11
N LEU A 194 0.65 -9.28 18.12
CA LEU A 194 0.73 -8.45 19.33
C LEU A 194 2.04 -8.59 20.11
N PRO A 195 2.55 -9.82 20.42
CA PRO A 195 3.82 -9.94 21.12
C PRO A 195 5.01 -9.41 20.30
N LEU A 196 4.95 -9.46 18.97
CA LEU A 196 5.97 -8.82 18.09
C LEU A 196 5.87 -7.29 18.13
N ALA A 197 4.67 -6.73 18.15
CA ALA A 197 4.48 -5.28 18.27
C ALA A 197 4.97 -4.77 19.64
N ILE A 198 4.74 -5.52 20.72
CA ILE A 198 5.30 -5.22 22.05
C ILE A 198 6.82 -5.38 22.03
N SER A 199 7.33 -6.45 21.43
CA SER A 199 8.79 -6.66 21.30
C SER A 199 9.43 -5.53 20.50
N PHE A 200 8.80 -5.08 19.43
CA PHE A 200 9.25 -3.94 18.65
C PHE A 200 9.39 -2.67 19.51
N THR A 201 8.42 -2.34 20.36
CA THR A 201 8.51 -1.16 21.25
C THR A 201 9.65 -1.28 22.25
N GLY A 202 9.85 -2.47 22.82
CA GLY A 202 10.96 -2.77 23.72
C GLY A 202 12.33 -2.70 23.03
N LEU A 203 12.44 -3.25 21.80
CA LEU A 203 13.67 -3.23 21.01
C LEU A 203 14.03 -1.82 20.54
N LEU A 204 13.05 -1.00 20.17
CA LEU A 204 13.27 0.40 19.82
C LEU A 204 13.78 1.20 21.03
N TYR A 205 13.19 0.95 22.21
CA TYR A 205 13.68 1.54 23.46
C TYR A 205 15.12 1.15 23.72
N PHE A 206 15.50 -0.12 23.57
CA PHE A 206 16.87 -0.58 23.83
C PHE A 206 17.87 -0.07 22.79
N LEU A 207 17.51 -0.02 21.53
CA LEU A 207 18.33 0.61 20.49
C LEU A 207 18.58 2.08 20.83
N ALA A 208 17.52 2.83 21.17
CA ALA A 208 17.64 4.22 21.58
C ALA A 208 18.48 4.39 22.83
N LEU A 209 18.35 3.49 23.81
CA LEU A 209 19.17 3.47 25.02
C LEU A 209 20.65 3.19 24.73
N CYS A 210 20.92 2.24 23.82
CA CYS A 210 22.27 1.91 23.38
C CYS A 210 22.96 3.14 22.74
N VAL A 211 22.24 3.81 21.81
CA VAL A 211 22.75 4.93 21.03
C VAL A 211 22.86 6.22 21.85
N ALA A 212 21.79 6.58 22.58
CA ALA A 212 21.70 7.84 23.32
C ALA A 212 22.28 7.78 24.75
N ARG A 213 22.47 6.57 25.32
CA ARG A 213 22.89 6.33 26.71
C ARG A 213 22.06 7.07 27.76
N SER A 214 20.77 7.20 27.49
CA SER A 214 19.84 7.95 28.31
C SER A 214 18.45 7.31 28.27
N ALA A 215 17.95 6.87 29.43
CA ALA A 215 16.60 6.32 29.57
C ALA A 215 15.53 7.35 29.15
N ARG A 216 15.73 8.64 29.48
CA ARG A 216 14.82 9.72 29.03
C ARG A 216 14.79 9.84 27.51
N ALA A 217 15.96 9.80 26.86
CA ALA A 217 16.03 9.85 25.41
C ALA A 217 15.36 8.62 24.78
N ALA A 218 15.57 7.44 25.34
CA ALA A 218 14.95 6.20 24.88
C ALA A 218 13.41 6.24 24.99
N THR A 219 12.87 6.72 26.12
CA THR A 219 11.42 6.91 26.30
C THR A 219 10.86 7.89 25.28
N ILE A 220 11.48 9.08 25.15
CA ILE A 220 11.03 10.10 24.19
C ILE A 220 11.09 9.56 22.75
N ALA A 221 12.17 8.87 22.37
CA ALA A 221 12.33 8.30 21.01
C ALA A 221 11.23 7.31 20.68
N THR A 222 10.92 6.41 21.61
CA THR A 222 9.88 5.40 21.41
C THR A 222 8.50 6.03 21.28
N LEU A 223 8.17 7.03 22.10
CA LEU A 223 6.90 7.76 22.00
C LEU A 223 6.80 8.58 20.71
N LEU A 224 7.87 9.31 20.32
CA LEU A 224 7.91 10.06 19.07
C LEU A 224 7.69 9.16 17.85
N PHE A 225 8.25 7.97 17.87
CA PHE A 225 8.09 7.02 16.78
C PHE A 225 6.70 6.38 16.75
N CYS A 226 6.19 5.90 17.88
CA CYS A 226 4.90 5.20 17.94
C CYS A 226 3.71 6.14 17.70
N PHE A 227 3.81 7.39 18.09
CA PHE A 227 2.80 8.42 17.87
C PHE A 227 3.21 9.43 16.79
N ASN A 228 4.04 9.00 15.83
CA ASN A 228 4.44 9.83 14.73
C ASN A 228 3.22 10.37 13.94
N GLY A 229 3.36 11.58 13.42
CA GLY A 229 2.35 12.25 12.62
C GLY A 229 2.84 13.63 12.21
N GLY A 230 2.16 14.22 11.23
CA GLY A 230 2.45 15.55 10.73
C GLY A 230 1.70 16.65 11.47
N PHE A 231 1.38 17.72 10.75
CA PHE A 231 0.59 18.84 11.26
C PHE A 231 -0.93 18.62 11.15
N GLY A 232 -1.41 17.39 11.02
CA GLY A 232 -2.84 17.09 10.95
C GLY A 232 -3.65 17.58 12.15
N PHE A 233 -3.05 17.71 13.35
CA PHE A 233 -3.73 18.26 14.52
C PHE A 233 -4.20 19.71 14.32
N ILE A 234 -3.62 20.47 13.39
CA ILE A 234 -4.09 21.81 13.03
C ILE A 234 -5.47 21.71 12.37
N TYR A 235 -5.66 20.74 11.49
CA TYR A 235 -6.96 20.45 10.88
C TYR A 235 -7.98 19.97 11.93
N PHE A 236 -7.55 19.16 12.91
CA PHE A 236 -8.41 18.78 14.03
C PHE A 236 -8.93 19.99 14.80
N VAL A 237 -8.06 20.96 15.13
CA VAL A 237 -8.48 22.20 15.82
C VAL A 237 -9.46 23.02 14.98
N ARG A 238 -9.23 23.07 13.65
CA ARG A 238 -10.15 23.75 12.71
C ARG A 238 -11.50 23.05 12.66
N ASP A 239 -11.52 21.72 12.54
CA ASP A 239 -12.76 20.93 12.50
C ASP A 239 -13.53 21.01 13.82
N TRP A 240 -12.83 20.95 14.94
CA TRP A 240 -13.42 21.13 16.25
C TRP A 240 -14.14 22.49 16.36
N ARG A 241 -13.48 23.58 15.99
CA ARG A 241 -14.09 24.93 16.00
C ARG A 241 -15.29 25.05 15.07
N ALA A 242 -15.28 24.35 13.95
CA ALA A 242 -16.36 24.39 12.98
C ALA A 242 -17.54 23.46 13.34
N SER A 243 -17.31 22.43 14.15
CA SER A 243 -18.30 21.37 14.42
C SER A 243 -19.36 21.74 15.46
N GLY A 244 -19.12 22.75 16.29
CA GLY A 244 -19.94 23.05 17.47
C GLY A 244 -19.90 21.98 18.58
N ARG A 245 -19.13 20.91 18.45
CA ARG A 245 -18.99 19.82 19.44
C ARG A 245 -18.04 20.23 20.57
N GLY A 246 -18.27 19.66 21.77
CA GLY A 246 -17.31 19.75 22.87
C GLY A 246 -15.94 19.18 22.49
N LEU A 247 -14.85 19.77 23.04
CA LEU A 247 -13.49 19.27 22.77
C LEU A 247 -13.32 17.79 23.17
N LEU A 248 -13.87 17.40 24.31
CA LEU A 248 -13.79 16.01 24.79
C LEU A 248 -14.54 15.04 23.88
N ASP A 249 -15.69 15.45 23.32
CA ASP A 249 -16.44 14.64 22.37
C ASP A 249 -15.65 14.46 21.06
N MET A 250 -15.03 15.55 20.56
CA MET A 250 -14.19 15.49 19.38
C MET A 250 -12.95 14.61 19.59
N LEU A 251 -12.31 14.70 20.76
CA LEU A 251 -11.17 13.85 21.14
C LEU A 251 -11.58 12.40 21.33
N SER A 252 -12.79 12.14 21.83
CA SER A 252 -13.29 10.77 22.06
C SER A 252 -13.61 10.04 20.76
N ALA A 253 -14.02 10.76 19.72
CA ALA A 253 -14.38 10.23 18.41
C ALA A 253 -13.93 11.18 17.28
N PRO A 254 -12.62 11.19 16.93
CA PRO A 254 -12.12 12.01 15.83
C PRO A 254 -12.79 11.61 14.50
N PRO A 255 -13.32 12.54 13.71
CA PRO A 255 -14.10 12.22 12.50
C PRO A 255 -13.27 11.61 11.36
N VAL A 256 -11.99 11.91 11.29
CA VAL A 256 -11.08 11.44 10.24
C VAL A 256 -9.72 11.05 10.82
N ASN A 257 -8.91 10.34 10.03
CA ASN A 257 -7.52 10.07 10.38
C ASN A 257 -6.66 11.30 10.10
N TYR A 258 -6.26 12.04 11.13
CA TYR A 258 -5.44 13.25 11.02
C TYR A 258 -3.96 13.02 10.69
N CYS A 259 -3.55 11.79 10.40
CA CYS A 259 -2.27 11.48 9.79
C CYS A 259 -2.42 11.17 8.30
N ASN A 260 -3.51 10.50 7.91
CA ASN A 260 -3.75 10.01 6.55
C ASN A 260 -5.16 10.41 6.08
N ASP A 261 -5.24 11.55 5.41
CA ASP A 261 -6.45 12.10 4.78
C ASP A 261 -6.05 12.78 3.47
N ALA A 262 -6.16 12.05 2.37
CA ALA A 262 -5.79 12.54 1.04
C ALA A 262 -6.53 13.83 0.64
N THR A 263 -7.76 14.03 1.15
CA THR A 263 -8.54 15.26 0.86
C THR A 263 -7.91 16.54 1.41
N ARG A 264 -6.97 16.37 2.37
CA ARG A 264 -6.23 17.47 3.02
C ARG A 264 -4.73 17.44 2.69
N GLY A 265 -4.31 16.57 1.77
CA GLY A 265 -2.91 16.34 1.42
C GLY A 265 -2.11 15.73 2.59
N LEU A 266 -2.77 14.96 3.47
CA LEU A 266 -2.15 14.17 4.52
C LEU A 266 -2.00 12.74 4.02
N TYR A 267 -0.77 12.27 3.85
CA TYR A 267 -0.43 10.94 3.34
C TYR A 267 0.47 10.16 4.29
N TRP A 268 0.79 10.72 5.46
CA TRP A 268 1.64 10.07 6.43
C TRP A 268 0.86 9.01 7.20
N VAL A 269 1.55 7.93 7.57
CA VAL A 269 0.96 6.82 8.32
C VAL A 269 1.38 6.83 9.77
N ASN A 270 0.46 6.54 10.68
CA ASN A 270 0.80 6.30 12.07
C ASN A 270 1.36 4.88 12.25
N THR A 271 2.42 4.73 13.02
CA THR A 271 3.08 3.43 13.23
C THR A 271 2.15 2.37 13.80
N ILE A 272 1.27 2.70 14.74
CA ILE A 272 0.43 1.70 15.43
C ILE A 272 -0.76 1.30 14.56
N THR A 273 -1.50 2.28 14.02
CA THR A 273 -2.78 2.04 13.31
C THR A 273 -2.60 1.64 11.86
N ASP A 274 -1.57 2.18 11.19
CA ASP A 274 -1.43 2.03 9.75
C ASP A 274 -0.23 1.16 9.34
N VAL A 275 0.64 0.77 10.32
CA VAL A 275 1.80 -0.10 10.05
C VAL A 275 1.73 -1.39 10.86
N LEU A 276 1.65 -1.32 12.21
CA LEU A 276 1.70 -2.52 13.04
C LEU A 276 0.40 -3.33 13.01
N ALA A 277 -0.76 -2.68 12.92
CA ALA A 277 -2.05 -3.37 12.90
C ALA A 277 -2.34 -4.02 11.53
N PRO A 278 -2.27 -3.31 10.37
CA PRO A 278 -2.63 -3.89 9.09
C PRO A 278 -1.52 -4.76 8.48
N GLN A 279 -0.25 -4.34 8.58
CA GLN A 279 0.84 -4.91 7.79
C GLN A 279 1.60 -6.01 8.54
N ARG A 280 1.10 -7.23 8.45
CA ARG A 280 1.69 -8.39 9.13
C ARG A 280 3.16 -8.62 8.79
N THR A 281 3.54 -8.45 7.53
CA THR A 281 4.95 -8.57 7.09
C THR A 281 5.84 -7.56 7.80
N THR A 282 5.37 -6.33 7.98
CA THR A 282 6.12 -5.25 8.63
C THR A 282 6.24 -5.46 10.13
N VAL A 283 5.20 -5.98 10.82
CA VAL A 283 5.27 -6.27 12.26
C VAL A 283 6.28 -7.37 12.60
N TYR A 284 6.57 -8.29 11.66
CA TYR A 284 7.64 -9.27 11.79
C TYR A 284 9.02 -8.68 11.46
N ALA A 285 9.11 -7.85 10.42
CA ALA A 285 10.39 -7.34 9.93
C ALA A 285 11.00 -6.25 10.82
N LEU A 286 10.17 -5.36 11.40
CA LEU A 286 10.68 -4.24 12.21
C LEU A 286 11.46 -4.68 13.46
N PRO A 287 11.02 -5.67 14.29
CA PRO A 287 11.84 -6.19 15.36
C PRO A 287 13.19 -6.70 14.86
N VAL A 288 13.21 -7.46 13.75
CA VAL A 288 14.46 -7.98 13.15
C VAL A 288 15.36 -6.84 12.69
N ALA A 289 14.82 -5.80 12.05
CA ALA A 289 15.58 -4.62 11.66
C ALA A 289 16.23 -3.92 12.88
N LEU A 290 15.48 -3.73 13.96
CA LEU A 290 16.00 -3.14 15.19
C LEU A 290 17.09 -3.99 15.84
N MET A 291 16.97 -5.33 15.75
CA MET A 291 18.01 -6.26 16.19
C MET A 291 19.30 -6.05 15.40
N ILE A 292 19.24 -5.97 14.07
CA ILE A 292 20.37 -5.71 13.19
C ILE A 292 21.01 -4.34 13.53
N LEU A 293 20.19 -3.31 13.67
CA LEU A 293 20.68 -1.97 14.01
C LEU A 293 21.33 -1.94 15.41
N THR A 294 20.81 -2.71 16.36
CA THR A 294 21.42 -2.86 17.69
C THR A 294 22.79 -3.56 17.61
N LEU A 295 22.91 -4.60 16.77
CA LEU A 295 24.22 -5.23 16.51
C LEU A 295 25.19 -4.22 15.91
N PHE A 296 24.80 -3.48 14.88
CA PHE A 296 25.67 -2.43 14.30
C PHE A 296 26.04 -1.36 15.30
N ALA A 297 25.12 -0.91 16.15
CA ALA A 297 25.39 0.07 17.18
C ALA A 297 26.35 -0.49 18.27
N SER A 298 26.25 -1.78 18.60
CA SER A 298 27.09 -2.42 19.62
C SER A 298 28.49 -2.79 19.11
N LEU A 299 28.64 -3.09 17.82
CA LEU A 299 29.92 -3.39 17.17
C LEU A 299 30.81 -2.15 17.02
N SER A 300 30.24 -0.98 17.04
CA SER A 300 30.98 0.23 16.79
C SER A 300 31.63 0.71 18.08
N GLU A 301 32.98 0.76 18.11
CA GLU A 301 33.78 1.60 19.05
C GLU A 301 33.24 3.05 19.07
N TRP A 302 32.39 3.40 18.12
CA TRP A 302 31.74 4.70 17.99
C TRP A 302 30.95 5.08 19.25
N PHE A 303 30.37 4.12 19.96
CA PHE A 303 29.60 4.36 21.17
C PHE A 303 30.42 4.06 22.44
N GLY A 304 31.78 3.94 22.30
CA GLY A 304 32.70 3.82 23.44
C GLY A 304 32.65 2.46 24.14
N LEU A 305 32.25 1.45 23.42
CA LEU A 305 32.55 0.09 23.79
C LEU A 305 34.01 -0.18 23.43
N PRO A 306 34.80 -0.83 24.30
CA PRO A 306 36.17 -1.17 23.96
C PRO A 306 36.17 -2.04 22.69
N PRO A 307 37.18 -1.84 21.79
CA PRO A 307 37.30 -2.67 20.60
C PRO A 307 37.32 -4.14 21.04
N SER A 308 36.55 -4.94 20.31
CA SER A 308 36.57 -6.39 20.57
C SER A 308 37.97 -6.90 20.24
N LYS A 309 38.74 -7.22 21.27
CA LYS A 309 40.05 -7.91 21.09
C LYS A 309 39.87 -9.33 20.51
N ASN A 310 38.61 -9.77 20.31
CA ASN A 310 38.28 -11.11 19.83
C ASN A 310 37.63 -11.00 18.44
N GLU A 311 38.46 -11.13 17.41
CA GLU A 311 38.06 -11.13 15.99
C GLU A 311 36.97 -12.18 15.69
N ARG A 312 37.02 -13.36 16.36
CA ARG A 312 36.00 -14.40 16.18
C ARG A 312 34.62 -13.94 16.66
N ARG A 313 34.54 -13.14 17.71
CA ARG A 313 33.29 -12.61 18.20
C ARG A 313 32.70 -11.58 17.24
N GLU A 314 33.53 -10.72 16.68
CA GLU A 314 33.11 -9.74 15.67
C GLU A 314 32.56 -10.45 14.43
N VAL A 315 33.28 -11.41 13.87
CA VAL A 315 32.85 -12.23 12.74
C VAL A 315 31.51 -12.93 13.00
N MET A 316 31.33 -13.49 14.22
CA MET A 316 30.05 -14.11 14.62
C MET A 316 28.89 -13.11 14.64
N LEU A 317 29.11 -11.90 15.14
CA LEU A 317 28.07 -10.87 15.19
C LEU A 317 27.66 -10.39 13.76
N PHE A 318 28.64 -10.26 12.85
CA PHE A 318 28.35 -9.96 11.44
C PHE A 318 27.67 -11.12 10.71
N LEU A 319 28.00 -12.36 11.03
CA LEU A 319 27.30 -13.56 10.54
C LEU A 319 25.82 -13.53 10.97
N ILE A 320 25.54 -13.25 12.25
CA ILE A 320 24.17 -13.14 12.77
C ILE A 320 23.43 -11.97 12.09
N ALA A 321 24.07 -10.80 12.00
CA ALA A 321 23.48 -9.64 11.35
C ALA A 321 23.18 -9.89 9.88
N GLY A 322 24.08 -10.56 9.14
CA GLY A 322 23.88 -10.95 7.74
C GLY A 322 22.73 -11.94 7.57
N THR A 323 22.67 -12.97 8.43
CA THR A 323 21.57 -13.96 8.43
C THR A 323 20.22 -13.27 8.68
N LEU A 324 20.14 -12.39 9.68
CA LEU A 324 18.93 -11.63 9.97
C LEU A 324 18.55 -10.70 8.79
N THR A 325 19.53 -10.05 8.16
CA THR A 325 19.27 -9.18 7.00
C THR A 325 18.74 -9.97 5.81
N GLY A 326 19.35 -11.11 5.48
CA GLY A 326 18.85 -11.97 4.42
C GLY A 326 17.43 -12.52 4.68
N SER A 327 17.08 -12.78 5.94
CA SER A 327 15.76 -13.23 6.32
C SER A 327 14.66 -12.17 6.10
N LEU A 328 15.00 -10.87 6.03
CA LEU A 328 14.05 -9.80 5.78
C LEU A 328 13.36 -9.92 4.42
N CYS A 329 13.95 -10.56 3.43
CA CYS A 329 13.31 -10.82 2.14
C CYS A 329 12.05 -11.69 2.28
N TYR A 330 12.05 -12.64 3.24
CA TYR A 330 10.90 -13.50 3.54
C TYR A 330 9.86 -12.87 4.48
N LEU A 331 10.17 -11.70 5.05
CA LEU A 331 9.32 -10.96 5.98
C LEU A 331 8.79 -9.67 5.34
N GLN A 332 9.68 -8.75 4.94
CA GLN A 332 9.35 -7.49 4.27
C GLN A 332 10.55 -6.97 3.48
N PRO A 333 10.59 -7.18 2.15
CA PRO A 333 11.74 -6.82 1.31
C PRO A 333 12.14 -5.35 1.38
N HIS A 334 11.18 -4.42 1.47
CA HIS A 334 11.46 -2.99 1.55
C HIS A 334 12.25 -2.62 2.82
N VAL A 335 11.93 -3.24 3.95
CA VAL A 335 12.72 -3.08 5.19
C VAL A 335 14.12 -3.68 4.99
N GLY A 336 14.23 -4.80 4.25
CA GLY A 336 15.51 -5.40 3.87
C GLY A 336 16.36 -4.45 3.03
N ILE A 337 15.78 -3.79 2.04
CA ILE A 337 16.46 -2.76 1.22
C ILE A 337 16.97 -1.61 2.10
N ALA A 338 16.13 -1.09 2.99
CA ALA A 338 16.51 0.00 3.90
C ALA A 338 17.70 -0.40 4.78
N ILE A 339 17.67 -1.59 5.38
CA ILE A 339 18.79 -2.13 6.19
C ILE A 339 20.04 -2.37 5.33
N GLY A 340 19.87 -2.84 4.10
CA GLY A 340 20.99 -2.99 3.15
C GLY A 340 21.68 -1.66 2.84
N ILE A 341 20.92 -0.60 2.58
CA ILE A 341 21.47 0.76 2.38
C ILE A 341 22.22 1.22 3.63
N VAL A 342 21.63 1.02 4.82
CA VAL A 342 22.29 1.37 6.08
C VAL A 342 23.59 0.59 6.26
N ALA A 343 23.59 -0.71 5.98
CA ALA A 343 24.77 -1.56 6.10
C ALA A 343 25.90 -1.12 5.15
N ILE A 344 25.57 -0.83 3.88
CA ILE A 344 26.53 -0.31 2.89
C ILE A 344 27.10 1.03 3.38
N GLY A 345 26.25 1.95 3.84
CA GLY A 345 26.70 3.25 4.34
C GLY A 345 27.60 3.12 5.58
N LEU A 346 27.28 2.24 6.50
CA LEU A 346 28.13 1.96 7.67
C LEU A 346 29.45 1.27 7.30
N CYS A 347 29.41 0.36 6.32
CA CYS A 347 30.62 -0.27 5.76
C CYS A 347 31.57 0.76 5.14
N LEU A 348 31.04 1.71 4.36
CA LEU A 348 31.82 2.79 3.74
C LEU A 348 32.44 3.73 4.80
N LEU A 349 31.69 4.00 5.87
CA LEU A 349 32.18 4.84 6.98
C LEU A 349 33.19 4.12 7.88
N ARG A 350 33.15 2.79 7.92
CA ARG A 350 34.06 1.95 8.70
C ARG A 350 34.31 0.61 7.96
N PRO A 351 35.18 0.59 6.98
CA PRO A 351 35.52 -0.64 6.25
C PRO A 351 36.20 -1.66 7.15
N GLY A 352 35.93 -2.94 6.92
CA GLY A 352 36.53 -4.06 7.67
C GLY A 352 36.20 -5.40 7.04
N ARG A 353 37.04 -6.43 7.28
CA ARG A 353 36.88 -7.77 6.69
C ARG A 353 35.56 -8.46 7.14
N ALA A 354 35.06 -8.16 8.32
CA ALA A 354 33.83 -8.74 8.84
C ALA A 354 32.60 -8.38 8.00
N TRP A 355 32.59 -7.23 7.28
CA TRP A 355 31.52 -6.88 6.35
C TRP A 355 31.39 -7.87 5.18
N ILE A 356 32.48 -8.51 4.77
CA ILE A 356 32.44 -9.55 3.73
C ILE A 356 31.56 -10.71 4.22
N VAL A 357 31.73 -11.13 5.47
CA VAL A 357 30.90 -12.18 6.09
C VAL A 357 29.44 -11.76 6.13
N PHE A 358 29.16 -10.52 6.50
CA PHE A 358 27.79 -9.97 6.50
C PHE A 358 27.14 -10.05 5.12
N PHE A 359 27.78 -9.50 4.08
CA PHE A 359 27.20 -9.43 2.74
C PHE A 359 27.03 -10.82 2.12
N ILE A 360 28.03 -11.70 2.26
CA ILE A 360 27.91 -13.08 1.78
C ILE A 360 26.76 -13.81 2.47
N THR A 361 26.64 -13.69 3.78
CA THR A 361 25.59 -14.38 4.53
C THR A 361 24.20 -13.82 4.18
N ALA A 362 24.07 -12.49 4.07
CA ALA A 362 22.82 -11.86 3.67
C ALA A 362 22.42 -12.32 2.27
N ALA A 363 23.36 -12.34 1.31
CA ALA A 363 23.12 -12.81 -0.05
C ALA A 363 22.72 -14.30 -0.10
N LEU A 364 23.41 -15.17 0.61
CA LEU A 364 23.10 -16.60 0.63
C LEU A 364 21.70 -16.89 1.21
N VAL A 365 21.32 -16.19 2.27
CA VAL A 365 20.01 -16.38 2.92
C VAL A 365 18.89 -15.79 2.05
N SER A 366 19.09 -14.65 1.40
CA SER A 366 18.06 -14.02 0.54
C SER A 366 17.93 -14.67 -0.85
N ALA A 367 18.99 -15.32 -1.36
CA ALA A 367 19.06 -15.83 -2.73
C ALA A 367 17.87 -16.72 -3.14
N PRO A 368 17.41 -17.72 -2.33
CA PRO A 368 16.30 -18.56 -2.78
C PRO A 368 15.01 -17.78 -3.02
N PHE A 369 14.71 -16.77 -2.19
CA PHE A 369 13.56 -15.90 -2.37
C PHE A 369 13.71 -15.01 -3.59
N LEU A 370 14.86 -14.34 -3.73
CA LEU A 370 15.13 -13.44 -4.84
C LEU A 370 15.10 -14.18 -6.18
N ILE A 371 15.70 -15.36 -6.28
CA ILE A 371 15.69 -16.17 -7.51
C ILE A 371 14.25 -16.55 -7.88
N SER A 372 13.45 -17.00 -6.90
CA SER A 372 12.05 -17.36 -7.15
C SER A 372 11.20 -16.17 -7.58
N THR A 373 11.46 -14.99 -7.04
CA THR A 373 10.71 -13.77 -7.36
C THR A 373 11.14 -13.15 -8.68
N LEU A 374 12.45 -13.02 -8.92
CA LEU A 374 12.98 -12.41 -10.15
C LEU A 374 12.69 -13.26 -11.41
N GLY A 375 12.62 -14.59 -11.27
CA GLY A 375 12.26 -15.49 -12.37
C GLY A 375 10.81 -15.34 -12.86
N HIS A 376 9.95 -14.72 -12.09
CA HIS A 376 8.53 -14.51 -12.40
C HIS A 376 8.13 -13.04 -12.50
N ALA A 377 9.04 -12.11 -12.17
CA ALA A 377 8.79 -10.69 -12.29
C ALA A 377 8.67 -10.30 -13.78
N THR A 378 7.44 -10.08 -14.24
CA THR A 378 7.13 -9.75 -15.64
C THR A 378 7.06 -8.25 -15.89
N THR A 379 7.30 -7.40 -14.88
CA THR A 379 7.08 -5.95 -15.01
C THR A 379 8.37 -5.13 -15.01
N SER A 380 8.61 -4.48 -16.13
CA SER A 380 9.44 -3.29 -16.29
C SER A 380 8.84 -2.11 -15.51
N GLY A 381 9.01 -1.99 -14.23
CA GLY A 381 8.40 -0.88 -13.50
C GLY A 381 8.58 -0.94 -11.99
N PHE A 382 9.28 -1.96 -11.53
CA PHE A 382 9.52 -2.17 -10.10
C PHE A 382 10.39 -1.07 -9.46
N MET A 383 11.28 -0.44 -10.22
CA MET A 383 12.09 0.69 -9.75
C MET A 383 12.01 1.82 -10.76
N ARG A 384 11.41 2.94 -10.36
CA ARG A 384 11.25 4.13 -11.19
C ARG A 384 11.89 5.32 -10.51
N PHE A 385 12.64 6.12 -11.26
CA PHE A 385 13.07 7.45 -10.80
C PHE A 385 11.88 8.39 -10.88
N GLN A 386 11.32 8.73 -9.72
CA GLN A 386 10.13 9.56 -9.62
C GLN A 386 10.21 10.44 -8.36
N PRO A 387 10.90 11.60 -8.45
CA PRO A 387 11.10 12.47 -7.32
C PRO A 387 9.80 13.04 -6.75
N GLY A 388 9.75 13.16 -5.41
CA GLY A 388 8.66 13.81 -4.69
C GLY A 388 7.66 12.86 -4.03
N TRP A 389 7.76 11.54 -4.26
CA TRP A 389 6.83 10.56 -3.70
C TRP A 389 5.37 10.97 -4.00
N LEU A 390 4.43 10.85 -3.05
CA LEU A 390 3.02 11.25 -3.19
C LEU A 390 2.81 12.79 -3.25
N GLY A 391 3.85 13.57 -3.00
CA GLY A 391 3.81 15.03 -3.07
C GLY A 391 4.31 15.61 -4.39
N ARG A 392 4.63 14.77 -5.38
CA ARG A 392 5.23 15.23 -6.64
C ARG A 392 4.40 16.28 -7.39
N ASP A 393 3.07 16.18 -7.30
CA ASP A 393 2.14 17.09 -7.97
C ASP A 393 1.80 18.33 -7.10
N GLU A 394 2.30 18.40 -5.86
CA GLU A 394 2.10 19.55 -4.98
C GLU A 394 3.03 20.70 -5.40
N PRO A 395 2.52 21.92 -5.56
CA PRO A 395 3.32 23.04 -6.05
C PRO A 395 4.45 23.45 -5.09
N HIS A 396 4.29 23.13 -3.80
CA HIS A 396 5.22 23.48 -2.74
C HIS A 396 5.69 22.26 -1.96
N GLN A 397 6.73 21.59 -2.45
CA GLN A 397 7.31 20.39 -1.85
C GLN A 397 7.65 20.53 -0.36
N ILE A 398 8.20 21.68 0.05
CA ILE A 398 8.54 21.94 1.46
C ILE A 398 7.27 21.92 2.33
N ILE A 399 6.17 22.52 1.85
CA ILE A 399 4.90 22.56 2.57
C ILE A 399 4.31 21.16 2.66
N PHE A 400 4.38 20.36 1.59
CA PHE A 400 3.97 18.96 1.59
C PHE A 400 4.69 18.18 2.70
N TRP A 401 6.03 18.24 2.73
CA TRP A 401 6.81 17.52 3.74
C TRP A 401 6.59 18.03 5.16
N LEU A 402 6.44 19.34 5.36
CA LEU A 402 6.10 19.91 6.67
C LEU A 402 4.72 19.46 7.13
N ARG A 403 3.73 19.42 6.24
CA ARG A 403 2.37 18.94 6.54
C ARG A 403 2.38 17.48 7.00
N ASN A 404 3.16 16.64 6.33
CA ASN A 404 3.19 15.20 6.53
C ASN A 404 4.15 14.73 7.64
N LEU A 405 5.33 15.34 7.78
CA LEU A 405 6.32 15.00 8.81
C LEU A 405 6.22 15.89 10.05
N GLY A 406 5.62 17.06 9.92
CA GLY A 406 5.41 17.99 11.01
C GLY A 406 6.68 18.57 11.62
N LEU A 407 6.62 18.87 12.91
CA LEU A 407 7.72 19.46 13.67
C LEU A 407 9.01 18.63 13.67
N PRO A 408 8.99 17.28 13.65
CA PRO A 408 10.20 16.46 13.53
C PRO A 408 11.10 16.82 12.34
N LEU A 409 10.53 17.23 11.19
CA LEU A 409 11.31 17.67 10.03
C LEU A 409 12.17 18.88 10.33
N LEU A 410 11.69 19.82 11.15
CA LEU A 410 12.43 21.01 11.57
C LEU A 410 13.44 20.68 12.67
N LEU A 411 13.06 19.79 13.59
CA LEU A 411 13.90 19.43 14.73
C LEU A 411 15.10 18.56 14.37
N VAL A 412 15.05 17.82 13.26
CA VAL A 412 16.17 16.97 12.83
C VAL A 412 17.44 17.75 12.58
N ILE A 413 17.32 19.00 12.07
CA ILE A 413 18.46 19.86 11.77
C ILE A 413 19.25 20.24 13.04
N PRO A 414 18.64 20.93 14.04
CA PRO A 414 19.36 21.21 15.28
C PRO A 414 19.77 19.94 16.04
N ALA A 415 18.93 18.88 16.02
CA ALA A 415 19.30 17.62 16.62
C ALA A 415 20.56 17.02 16.00
N TYR A 416 20.72 17.09 14.68
CA TYR A 416 21.93 16.63 13.98
C TYR A 416 23.15 17.50 14.29
N VAL A 417 23.00 18.83 14.23
CA VAL A 417 24.09 19.79 14.49
C VAL A 417 24.67 19.61 15.90
N PHE A 418 23.80 19.47 16.90
CA PHE A 418 24.22 19.32 18.31
C PHE A 418 24.46 17.87 18.75
N ALA A 419 24.27 16.89 17.84
CA ALA A 419 24.56 15.49 18.13
C ALA A 419 26.07 15.23 18.27
N PRO A 420 26.51 14.25 19.08
CA PRO A 420 27.89 13.78 19.08
C PRO A 420 28.31 13.32 17.68
N ARG A 421 29.58 13.51 17.36
CA ARG A 421 30.15 13.06 16.05
C ARG A 421 29.81 11.62 15.70
N VAL A 422 29.79 10.76 16.69
CA VAL A 422 29.46 9.32 16.55
C VAL A 422 28.01 9.13 16.09
N LEU A 423 27.07 9.78 16.75
CA LEU A 423 25.65 9.71 16.39
C LEU A 423 25.38 10.30 15.00
N ARG A 424 26.06 11.40 14.65
CA ARG A 424 25.98 11.99 13.30
C ARG A 424 26.44 11.00 12.23
N LYS A 425 27.57 10.33 12.44
CA LYS A 425 28.08 9.31 11.48
C LYS A 425 27.14 8.11 11.38
N PHE A 426 26.61 7.64 12.51
CA PHE A 426 25.64 6.53 12.52
C PHE A 426 24.33 6.90 11.81
N TYR A 427 23.88 8.17 11.92
CA TYR A 427 22.64 8.64 11.32
C TYR A 427 22.75 8.86 9.80
N LEU A 428 23.93 9.16 9.28
CA LEU A 428 24.13 9.54 7.87
C LEU A 428 23.57 8.52 6.86
N PRO A 429 23.74 7.19 7.00
CA PRO A 429 23.16 6.21 6.10
C PRO A 429 21.62 6.25 6.06
N PHE A 430 20.96 6.64 7.14
CA PHE A 430 19.49 6.74 7.17
C PHE A 430 18.99 7.94 6.34
N VAL A 431 19.79 9.00 6.21
CA VAL A 431 19.47 10.09 5.26
C VAL A 431 19.43 9.57 3.84
N ILE A 432 20.35 8.64 3.48
CA ILE A 432 20.35 7.99 2.16
C ILE A 432 19.09 7.15 1.97
N VAL A 433 18.64 6.43 3.00
CA VAL A 433 17.36 5.68 2.95
C VAL A 433 16.19 6.62 2.61
N MET A 434 16.11 7.77 3.28
CA MET A 434 15.06 8.77 3.01
C MET A 434 15.18 9.33 1.59
N LEU A 435 16.39 9.68 1.15
CA LEU A 435 16.61 10.17 -0.22
C LEU A 435 16.20 9.15 -1.26
N VAL A 436 16.55 7.88 -1.08
CA VAL A 436 16.11 6.79 -1.98
C VAL A 436 14.59 6.69 -2.00
N ALA A 437 13.94 6.71 -0.84
CA ALA A 437 12.48 6.62 -0.74
C ALA A 437 11.74 7.82 -1.36
N VAL A 438 12.38 8.99 -1.43
CA VAL A 438 11.79 10.22 -2.03
C VAL A 438 12.08 10.31 -3.53
N LEU A 439 13.23 9.80 -3.98
CA LEU A 439 13.67 9.93 -5.38
C LEU A 439 13.24 8.76 -6.26
N PHE A 440 13.07 7.59 -5.68
CA PHE A 440 12.74 6.36 -6.41
C PHE A 440 11.47 5.73 -5.83
N VAL A 441 10.61 5.24 -6.69
CA VAL A 441 9.52 4.33 -6.31
C VAL A 441 9.98 2.90 -6.54
N LEU A 442 9.88 2.06 -5.49
CA LEU A 442 10.42 0.69 -5.49
C LEU A 442 9.32 -0.38 -5.58
N SER A 443 8.10 0.01 -5.93
CA SER A 443 6.93 -0.86 -6.06
C SER A 443 5.95 -0.20 -7.03
N PRO A 444 5.03 -0.93 -7.67
CA PRO A 444 3.92 -0.31 -8.38
C PRO A 444 3.10 0.65 -7.50
N ASN A 445 2.95 0.36 -6.21
CA ASN A 445 2.24 1.22 -5.26
C ASN A 445 3.21 2.18 -4.54
N ASP A 446 3.07 3.48 -4.77
CA ASP A 446 3.91 4.54 -4.17
C ASP A 446 3.91 4.53 -2.64
N TYR A 447 2.82 4.09 -2.00
CA TYR A 447 2.74 3.95 -0.54
C TYR A 447 3.73 2.94 0.05
N ASP A 448 4.19 1.98 -0.73
CA ASP A 448 5.15 0.98 -0.26
C ASP A 448 6.49 1.57 0.16
N ASN A 449 6.87 2.72 -0.38
CA ASN A 449 8.06 3.46 0.03
C ASN A 449 8.02 3.91 1.51
N LEU A 450 6.84 4.03 2.11
CA LEU A 450 6.71 4.29 3.55
C LEU A 450 7.42 3.26 4.41
N LYS A 451 7.53 2.01 3.93
CA LYS A 451 8.25 0.93 4.62
C LYS A 451 9.76 1.19 4.76
N LEU A 452 10.34 1.98 3.81
CA LEU A 452 11.71 2.48 3.94
C LEU A 452 11.75 3.69 4.89
N MET A 453 10.79 4.61 4.72
CA MET A 453 10.74 5.84 5.52
C MET A 453 10.56 5.55 7.01
N VAL A 454 9.85 4.47 7.38
CA VAL A 454 9.68 4.01 8.77
C VAL A 454 11.04 3.70 9.42
N VAL A 455 11.99 3.10 8.68
CA VAL A 455 13.36 2.84 9.18
C VAL A 455 14.13 4.14 9.43
N TRP A 456 14.00 5.11 8.53
CA TRP A 456 14.55 6.45 8.72
C TRP A 456 13.91 7.17 9.93
N CYS A 457 12.58 7.07 10.09
CA CYS A 457 11.85 7.64 11.22
C CYS A 457 12.35 7.12 12.56
N ALA A 458 12.68 5.83 12.68
CA ALA A 458 13.22 5.26 13.92
C ALA A 458 14.54 5.94 14.32
N ALA A 459 15.48 6.07 13.38
CA ALA A 459 16.75 6.74 13.61
C ALA A 459 16.58 8.25 13.89
N THR A 460 15.68 8.92 13.18
CA THR A 460 15.35 10.34 13.36
C THR A 460 14.74 10.60 14.75
N SER A 461 13.82 9.75 15.18
CA SER A 461 13.24 9.84 16.53
C SER A 461 14.30 9.69 17.63
N ILE A 462 15.28 8.79 17.46
CA ILE A 462 16.41 8.62 18.39
C ILE A 462 17.31 9.87 18.40
N LEU A 463 17.59 10.42 17.23
CA LEU A 463 18.42 11.62 17.09
C LEU A 463 17.78 12.83 17.80
N ILE A 464 16.50 13.10 17.50
CA ILE A 464 15.73 14.21 18.09
C ILE A 464 15.60 14.02 19.60
N ALA A 465 15.22 12.83 20.05
CA ALA A 465 15.06 12.53 21.47
C ALA A 465 16.37 12.69 22.25
N THR A 466 17.51 12.33 21.64
CA THR A 466 18.84 12.52 22.26
C THR A 466 19.13 14.01 22.51
N TRP A 467 18.79 14.86 21.58
CA TRP A 467 18.94 16.31 21.73
C TRP A 467 17.95 16.87 22.76
N LEU A 468 16.66 16.57 22.64
CA LEU A 468 15.62 17.01 23.58
C LEU A 468 15.92 16.58 25.03
N ALA A 469 16.34 15.32 25.24
CA ALA A 469 16.71 14.84 26.56
C ALA A 469 17.93 15.58 27.18
N ARG A 470 18.81 16.14 26.35
CA ARG A 470 19.90 17.01 26.86
C ARG A 470 19.39 18.36 27.33
N LEU A 471 18.40 18.92 26.62
CA LEU A 471 17.78 20.20 26.99
C LEU A 471 17.10 20.10 28.37
N THR A 472 16.50 18.94 28.73
CA THR A 472 15.88 18.73 30.06
C THR A 472 16.86 18.72 31.23
N ARG A 473 18.19 18.71 30.98
CA ARG A 473 19.18 18.92 32.04
C ARG A 473 19.01 20.29 32.68
N ARG A 474 18.55 21.29 31.91
CA ARG A 474 18.13 22.59 32.40
C ARG A 474 16.63 22.47 32.77
N LYS A 475 16.33 22.36 34.08
CA LYS A 475 14.98 22.07 34.58
C LYS A 475 13.92 23.04 34.05
N TRP A 476 14.25 24.30 33.82
CA TRP A 476 13.32 25.28 33.26
C TRP A 476 12.92 25.03 31.80
N LEU A 477 13.73 24.28 31.01
CA LEU A 477 13.38 23.87 29.65
C LEU A 477 12.46 22.61 29.60
N THR A 478 12.28 21.91 30.73
CA THR A 478 11.49 20.68 30.75
C THR A 478 10.05 20.87 30.25
N PRO A 479 9.30 21.94 30.66
CA PRO A 479 7.97 22.17 30.11
C PRO A 479 7.98 22.51 28.62
N VAL A 480 9.00 23.24 28.13
CA VAL A 480 9.14 23.52 26.71
C VAL A 480 9.37 22.23 25.90
N VAL A 481 10.25 21.34 26.40
CA VAL A 481 10.49 20.04 25.77
C VAL A 481 9.23 19.18 25.79
N ALA A 482 8.47 19.18 26.89
CA ALA A 482 7.19 18.48 26.98
C ALA A 482 6.18 18.97 25.94
N LEU A 483 6.06 20.29 25.77
CA LEU A 483 5.21 20.90 24.76
C LEU A 483 5.66 20.52 23.34
N VAL A 484 6.96 20.57 23.05
CA VAL A 484 7.53 20.17 21.75
C VAL A 484 7.24 18.70 21.46
N VAL A 485 7.41 17.80 22.42
CA VAL A 485 7.09 16.37 22.28
C VAL A 485 5.59 16.20 22.03
N LEU A 486 4.72 16.91 22.78
CA LEU A 486 3.28 16.86 22.60
C LEU A 486 2.89 17.29 21.16
N LEU A 487 3.45 18.37 20.65
CA LEU A 487 3.18 18.83 19.28
C LEU A 487 3.68 17.84 18.22
N CYS A 488 4.78 17.14 18.47
CA CYS A 488 5.29 16.11 17.55
C CYS A 488 4.37 14.87 17.49
N VAL A 489 3.66 14.55 18.58
CA VAL A 489 2.85 13.33 18.69
C VAL A 489 1.35 13.58 18.56
N ALA A 490 0.90 14.83 18.53
CA ALA A 490 -0.53 15.20 18.60
C ALA A 490 -1.38 14.53 17.49
N SER A 491 -0.93 14.61 16.23
CA SER A 491 -1.65 13.99 15.11
C SER A 491 -1.70 12.47 15.25
N GLY A 492 -0.58 11.85 15.66
CA GLY A 492 -0.51 10.41 15.87
C GLY A 492 -1.41 9.94 17.01
N LEU A 493 -1.52 10.71 18.10
CA LEU A 493 -2.47 10.40 19.19
C LEU A 493 -3.93 10.44 18.70
N LEU A 494 -4.28 11.42 17.85
CA LEU A 494 -5.62 11.51 17.24
C LEU A 494 -5.88 10.31 16.30
N ALA A 495 -4.91 9.92 15.47
CA ALA A 495 -5.01 8.76 14.60
C ALA A 495 -5.20 7.47 15.40
N VAL A 496 -4.40 7.27 16.44
CA VAL A 496 -4.51 6.12 17.34
C VAL A 496 -5.88 6.10 18.05
N ARG A 497 -6.36 7.26 18.53
CA ARG A 497 -7.67 7.33 19.17
C ARG A 497 -8.80 6.97 18.19
N ARG A 498 -8.71 7.42 16.95
CA ARG A 498 -9.65 7.03 15.89
C ARG A 498 -9.57 5.53 15.63
N GLY A 499 -8.37 4.98 15.41
CA GLY A 499 -8.17 3.55 15.14
C GLY A 499 -8.66 2.61 16.26
N MET A 500 -8.84 3.12 17.49
CA MET A 500 -9.47 2.38 18.59
C MET A 500 -10.99 2.28 18.49
N SER A 501 -11.63 3.12 17.68
CA SER A 501 -13.08 3.25 17.58
C SER A 501 -13.63 3.00 16.18
N GLU A 502 -12.78 2.80 15.17
CA GLU A 502 -13.21 2.45 13.82
C GLU A 502 -13.77 1.03 13.79
N HIS A 503 -14.95 0.91 13.19
CA HIS A 503 -15.70 -0.34 13.06
C HIS A 503 -16.43 -0.34 11.73
N ASP A 504 -15.83 -0.95 10.72
CA ASP A 504 -16.42 -1.15 9.40
C ASP A 504 -16.70 -2.65 9.20
N LEU A 505 -17.88 -2.98 8.70
CA LEU A 505 -18.27 -4.35 8.43
C LEU A 505 -17.41 -4.93 7.30
N MET A 506 -16.70 -6.00 7.59
CA MET A 506 -15.84 -6.69 6.63
C MET A 506 -16.55 -7.89 6.01
N PHE A 507 -17.17 -8.73 6.83
CA PHE A 507 -17.93 -9.90 6.39
C PHE A 507 -19.22 -9.99 7.18
N THR A 508 -20.36 -10.18 6.50
CA THR A 508 -21.64 -10.44 7.16
C THR A 508 -21.67 -11.85 7.77
N ASN A 509 -22.62 -12.09 8.67
CA ASN A 509 -22.86 -13.43 9.22
C ASN A 509 -23.21 -14.44 8.12
N GLU A 510 -23.99 -14.05 7.10
CA GLU A 510 -24.31 -14.91 5.96
C GLU A 510 -23.08 -15.27 5.13
N GLN A 511 -22.23 -14.30 4.85
CA GLN A 511 -20.96 -14.52 4.16
C GLN A 511 -20.04 -15.47 4.95
N THR A 512 -20.01 -15.34 6.27
CA THR A 512 -19.23 -16.22 7.13
C THR A 512 -19.78 -17.65 7.10
N GLN A 513 -21.12 -17.83 7.15
CA GLN A 513 -21.77 -19.13 7.03
C GLN A 513 -21.55 -19.76 5.66
N ALA A 514 -21.64 -18.98 4.57
CA ALA A 514 -21.34 -19.46 3.23
C ALA A 514 -19.88 -19.91 3.08
N ALA A 515 -18.94 -19.17 3.66
CA ALA A 515 -17.52 -19.54 3.68
C ALA A 515 -17.29 -20.85 4.48
N ASP A 516 -17.98 -21.03 5.61
CA ASP A 516 -17.92 -22.25 6.39
C ASP A 516 -18.48 -23.44 5.60
N TYR A 517 -19.61 -23.25 4.89
CA TYR A 517 -20.13 -24.26 3.98
C TYR A 517 -19.11 -24.65 2.89
N VAL A 518 -18.55 -23.66 2.20
CA VAL A 518 -17.51 -23.88 1.18
C VAL A 518 -16.32 -24.64 1.76
N ARG A 519 -15.85 -24.27 2.95
CA ARG A 519 -14.72 -24.93 3.61
C ARG A 519 -14.98 -26.41 3.90
N GLN A 520 -16.22 -26.77 4.29
CA GLN A 520 -16.59 -28.11 4.70
C GLN A 520 -16.98 -29.01 3.54
N HIS A 521 -17.58 -28.47 2.47
CA HIS A 521 -18.22 -29.23 1.41
C HIS A 521 -17.52 -29.18 0.05
N THR A 522 -16.43 -28.42 -0.08
CA THR A 522 -15.65 -28.35 -1.32
C THR A 522 -14.22 -28.83 -1.11
N ALA A 523 -13.59 -29.36 -2.14
CA ALA A 523 -12.19 -29.78 -2.07
C ALA A 523 -11.26 -28.55 -1.82
N PRO A 524 -10.12 -28.72 -1.13
CA PRO A 524 -9.24 -27.61 -0.78
C PRO A 524 -8.78 -26.73 -1.95
N ARG A 525 -8.66 -27.29 -3.15
CA ARG A 525 -8.22 -26.61 -4.37
C ARG A 525 -9.32 -26.33 -5.38
N SER A 526 -10.60 -26.51 -5.00
CA SER A 526 -11.72 -26.15 -5.87
C SER A 526 -11.65 -24.69 -6.27
N LEU A 527 -11.69 -24.44 -7.59
CA LEU A 527 -11.72 -23.12 -8.17
C LEU A 527 -13.16 -22.57 -8.15
N ILE A 528 -13.36 -21.44 -7.53
CA ILE A 528 -14.70 -20.85 -7.38
C ILE A 528 -14.76 -19.51 -8.12
N LEU A 529 -15.79 -19.34 -8.92
CA LEU A 529 -16.08 -18.05 -9.55
C LEU A 529 -16.76 -17.14 -8.53
N THR A 530 -16.22 -15.93 -8.33
CA THR A 530 -16.74 -14.91 -7.41
C THR A 530 -16.51 -13.51 -7.98
N ALA A 531 -17.21 -12.52 -7.46
CA ALA A 531 -16.90 -11.12 -7.74
C ALA A 531 -15.50 -10.74 -7.15
N PRO A 532 -14.75 -9.89 -7.85
CA PRO A 532 -13.41 -9.48 -7.44
C PRO A 532 -13.46 -8.33 -6.40
N VAL A 533 -13.97 -8.61 -5.23
CA VAL A 533 -14.09 -7.64 -4.13
C VAL A 533 -13.07 -7.89 -3.03
N PHE A 534 -12.69 -6.84 -2.26
CA PHE A 534 -11.69 -6.96 -1.19
C PHE A 534 -12.09 -7.99 -0.13
N HIS A 535 -13.35 -8.00 0.27
CA HIS A 535 -13.87 -8.84 1.35
C HIS A 535 -14.58 -10.08 0.78
N GLN A 536 -13.85 -10.87 -0.03
CA GLN A 536 -14.40 -12.08 -0.62
C GLN A 536 -14.35 -13.26 0.37
N PRO A 537 -15.50 -13.74 0.90
CA PRO A 537 -15.52 -14.74 1.97
C PRO A 537 -14.94 -16.08 1.54
N VAL A 538 -15.16 -16.50 0.29
CA VAL A 538 -14.62 -17.73 -0.29
C VAL A 538 -13.10 -17.76 -0.26
N LEU A 539 -12.49 -16.63 -0.61
CA LEU A 539 -11.04 -16.46 -0.67
C LEU A 539 -10.44 -16.28 0.73
N SER A 540 -10.97 -15.31 1.51
CA SER A 540 -10.34 -14.88 2.76
C SER A 540 -10.69 -15.77 3.95
N LEU A 541 -11.89 -16.38 3.98
CA LEU A 541 -12.33 -17.21 5.12
C LEU A 541 -12.28 -18.70 4.82
N ALA A 542 -12.67 -19.13 3.60
CA ALA A 542 -12.65 -20.54 3.24
C ALA A 542 -11.31 -21.01 2.62
N GLY A 543 -10.44 -20.05 2.18
CA GLY A 543 -9.12 -20.36 1.62
C GLY A 543 -9.17 -21.08 0.27
N ARG A 544 -10.25 -20.91 -0.50
CA ARG A 544 -10.36 -21.51 -1.84
C ARG A 544 -9.86 -20.53 -2.89
N PRO A 545 -9.18 -21.03 -3.95
CA PRO A 545 -8.80 -20.19 -5.07
C PRO A 545 -10.04 -19.68 -5.80
N ILE A 546 -9.95 -18.45 -6.29
CA ILE A 546 -10.98 -17.84 -7.13
C ILE A 546 -10.42 -17.51 -8.52
N VAL A 547 -11.31 -17.37 -9.50
CA VAL A 547 -10.89 -17.14 -10.90
C VAL A 547 -10.06 -15.86 -11.01
N ARG A 548 -10.52 -14.79 -10.35
CA ARG A 548 -9.83 -13.49 -10.36
C ARG A 548 -10.14 -12.71 -9.09
N GLY A 549 -9.11 -12.24 -8.41
CA GLY A 549 -9.20 -11.38 -7.23
C GLY A 549 -9.26 -9.88 -7.54
N VAL A 550 -9.11 -9.07 -6.51
CA VAL A 550 -9.16 -7.60 -6.60
C VAL A 550 -8.07 -7.05 -7.53
N ALA A 551 -8.44 -6.10 -8.38
CA ALA A 551 -7.53 -5.45 -9.31
C ALA A 551 -6.30 -4.83 -8.63
N ASP A 552 -6.49 -4.15 -7.50
CA ASP A 552 -5.42 -3.46 -6.76
C ASP A 552 -4.33 -4.43 -6.26
N TRP A 553 -4.73 -5.63 -5.79
CA TRP A 553 -3.77 -6.64 -5.38
C TRP A 553 -3.01 -7.23 -6.57
N LEU A 554 -3.73 -7.51 -7.67
CA LEU A 554 -3.14 -8.09 -8.87
C LEU A 554 -2.17 -7.10 -9.53
N TRP A 555 -2.57 -5.85 -9.64
CA TRP A 555 -1.74 -4.77 -10.16
C TRP A 555 -0.50 -4.52 -9.29
N SER A 556 -0.65 -4.40 -7.97
CA SER A 556 0.47 -4.14 -7.07
C SER A 556 1.49 -5.29 -7.03
N HIS A 557 1.07 -6.51 -7.40
CA HIS A 557 1.92 -7.67 -7.51
C HIS A 557 2.38 -7.96 -8.95
N GLY A 558 2.02 -7.10 -9.93
CA GLY A 558 2.51 -7.16 -11.31
C GLY A 558 1.82 -8.17 -12.21
N TYR A 559 0.58 -8.60 -11.90
CA TYR A 559 -0.17 -9.53 -12.74
C TYR A 559 -1.06 -8.82 -13.76
N ASN A 560 -1.08 -9.33 -14.99
CA ASN A 560 -2.04 -8.88 -16.02
C ASN A 560 -3.34 -9.68 -15.88
N PHE A 561 -4.43 -9.00 -15.53
CA PHE A 561 -5.72 -9.62 -15.20
C PHE A 561 -6.89 -9.21 -16.12
N GLN A 562 -6.66 -8.30 -17.06
CA GLN A 562 -7.73 -7.63 -17.84
C GLN A 562 -8.54 -8.62 -18.68
N GLU A 563 -7.89 -9.60 -19.33
CA GLU A 563 -8.58 -10.61 -20.12
C GLU A 563 -9.51 -11.44 -19.23
N ARG A 564 -8.99 -11.91 -18.10
CA ARG A 564 -9.75 -12.72 -17.16
C ARG A 564 -10.89 -11.94 -16.50
N GLU A 565 -10.72 -10.62 -16.31
CA GLU A 565 -11.82 -9.75 -15.85
C GLU A 565 -12.96 -9.70 -16.85
N ALA A 566 -12.65 -9.55 -18.15
CA ALA A 566 -13.67 -9.55 -19.20
C ALA A 566 -14.42 -10.90 -19.25
N ASP A 567 -13.71 -12.00 -19.13
CA ASP A 567 -14.31 -13.35 -19.11
C ASP A 567 -15.21 -13.57 -17.88
N VAL A 568 -14.79 -13.15 -16.69
CA VAL A 568 -15.62 -13.20 -15.47
C VAL A 568 -16.93 -12.44 -15.66
N ARG A 569 -16.89 -11.24 -16.26
CA ARG A 569 -18.09 -10.45 -16.56
C ARG A 569 -19.02 -11.16 -17.57
N ARG A 570 -18.44 -11.79 -18.60
CA ARG A 570 -19.21 -12.56 -19.61
C ARG A 570 -19.87 -13.79 -18.98
N ILE A 571 -19.17 -14.50 -18.11
CA ILE A 571 -19.73 -15.66 -17.41
C ILE A 571 -20.92 -15.23 -16.55
N TYR A 572 -20.76 -14.18 -15.73
CA TYR A 572 -21.86 -13.71 -14.87
C TYR A 572 -23.06 -13.17 -15.67
N ALA A 573 -22.83 -12.54 -16.80
CA ALA A 573 -23.91 -12.09 -17.67
C ALA A 573 -24.70 -13.23 -18.32
N GLY A 574 -24.21 -14.47 -18.25
CA GLY A 574 -24.79 -15.61 -18.96
C GLY A 574 -24.67 -15.47 -20.47
N ALA A 575 -23.52 -14.99 -20.96
CA ALA A 575 -23.23 -14.85 -22.37
C ALA A 575 -23.30 -16.22 -23.08
N PRO A 576 -23.53 -16.29 -24.42
CA PRO A 576 -23.66 -17.56 -25.15
C PRO A 576 -22.48 -18.52 -24.96
N ASP A 577 -21.29 -18.02 -24.66
CA ASP A 577 -20.07 -18.79 -24.38
C ASP A 577 -19.74 -18.93 -22.88
N ALA A 578 -20.64 -18.53 -22.00
CA ALA A 578 -20.41 -18.56 -20.55
C ALA A 578 -20.12 -19.99 -20.03
N ASP A 579 -20.85 -21.00 -20.51
CA ASP A 579 -20.62 -22.40 -20.13
C ASP A 579 -19.28 -22.93 -20.66
N GLU A 580 -18.87 -22.51 -21.87
CA GLU A 580 -17.55 -22.83 -22.43
C GLU A 580 -16.42 -22.21 -21.60
N LEU A 581 -16.56 -20.97 -21.17
CA LEU A 581 -15.60 -20.28 -20.30
C LEU A 581 -15.52 -20.93 -18.91
N ILE A 582 -16.65 -21.37 -18.34
CA ILE A 582 -16.69 -22.12 -17.08
C ILE A 582 -15.85 -23.41 -17.21
N ARG A 583 -15.99 -24.14 -18.30
CA ARG A 583 -15.21 -25.35 -18.60
C ARG A 583 -13.75 -25.03 -18.88
N TYR A 584 -13.48 -24.00 -19.65
CA TYR A 584 -12.11 -23.55 -19.98
C TYR A 584 -11.28 -23.23 -18.73
N TYR A 585 -11.84 -22.46 -17.80
CA TYR A 585 -11.20 -22.13 -16.53
C TYR A 585 -11.27 -23.27 -15.51
N GLN A 586 -11.98 -24.36 -15.81
CA GLN A 586 -12.21 -25.49 -14.89
C GLN A 586 -12.85 -25.01 -13.57
N ILE A 587 -13.81 -24.09 -13.64
CA ILE A 587 -14.54 -23.58 -12.50
C ILE A 587 -15.36 -24.70 -11.87
N ASP A 588 -15.15 -24.98 -10.58
CA ASP A 588 -15.87 -26.03 -9.85
C ASP A 588 -17.19 -25.56 -9.28
N TYR A 589 -17.24 -24.30 -8.85
CA TYR A 589 -18.44 -23.71 -8.27
C TYR A 589 -18.58 -22.25 -8.68
N VAL A 590 -19.83 -21.78 -8.71
CA VAL A 590 -20.17 -20.36 -8.90
C VAL A 590 -20.86 -19.85 -7.65
N TYR A 591 -20.33 -18.79 -7.09
CA TYR A 591 -20.89 -18.08 -5.95
C TYR A 591 -21.67 -16.86 -6.45
N LEU A 592 -22.90 -16.69 -6.01
CA LEU A 592 -23.74 -15.51 -6.25
C LEU A 592 -24.13 -14.90 -4.92
N GLY A 593 -23.66 -13.69 -4.67
CA GLY A 593 -24.04 -12.85 -3.53
C GLY A 593 -24.37 -11.44 -3.99
N ASP A 594 -24.36 -10.49 -3.06
CA ASP A 594 -24.74 -9.11 -3.35
C ASP A 594 -23.81 -8.44 -4.39
N ALA A 595 -22.50 -8.65 -4.30
CA ALA A 595 -21.56 -8.07 -5.24
C ALA A 595 -21.70 -8.65 -6.66
N GLU A 596 -21.95 -9.95 -6.78
CA GLU A 596 -22.18 -10.60 -8.05
C GLU A 596 -23.47 -10.11 -8.73
N THR A 597 -24.52 -9.90 -7.95
CA THR A 597 -25.83 -9.45 -8.46
C THR A 597 -25.88 -7.95 -8.68
N SER A 598 -25.32 -7.13 -7.79
CA SER A 598 -25.35 -5.65 -7.88
C SER A 598 -24.32 -5.10 -8.86
N ASP A 599 -23.04 -5.55 -8.76
CA ASP A 599 -21.93 -4.92 -9.46
C ASP A 599 -21.67 -5.60 -10.82
N LEU A 600 -21.76 -6.93 -10.87
CA LEU A 600 -21.55 -7.70 -12.11
C LEU A 600 -22.85 -7.99 -12.88
N LYS A 601 -24.02 -7.65 -12.33
CA LYS A 601 -25.34 -7.90 -12.95
C LYS A 601 -25.51 -9.37 -13.32
N ALA A 602 -25.16 -10.28 -12.40
CA ALA A 602 -25.19 -11.72 -12.63
C ALA A 602 -26.59 -12.20 -13.04
N ASN A 603 -26.64 -13.00 -14.12
CA ASN A 603 -27.86 -13.63 -14.59
C ASN A 603 -28.12 -14.90 -13.76
N ALA A 604 -28.83 -14.77 -12.65
CA ALA A 604 -29.13 -15.89 -11.76
C ALA A 604 -29.90 -17.02 -12.49
N SER A 605 -30.82 -16.67 -13.41
CA SER A 605 -31.61 -17.63 -14.14
C SER A 605 -30.77 -18.52 -15.06
N PHE A 606 -29.67 -18.02 -15.60
CA PHE A 606 -28.69 -18.81 -16.36
C PHE A 606 -28.10 -19.92 -15.52
N PHE A 607 -27.65 -19.61 -14.31
CA PHE A 607 -27.04 -20.60 -13.41
C PHE A 607 -28.08 -21.57 -12.85
N GLU A 608 -29.28 -21.10 -12.52
CA GLU A 608 -30.37 -21.93 -12.02
C GLU A 608 -30.87 -22.97 -13.07
N GLY A 609 -30.81 -22.59 -14.33
CA GLY A 609 -31.24 -23.45 -15.44
C GLY A 609 -30.22 -24.53 -15.81
N LEU A 610 -28.92 -24.34 -15.53
CA LEU A 610 -27.84 -25.19 -15.99
C LEU A 610 -27.18 -26.03 -14.89
N TYR A 611 -27.13 -25.50 -13.64
CA TYR A 611 -26.30 -26.07 -12.60
C TYR A 611 -27.09 -26.36 -11.31
N PRO A 612 -26.83 -27.47 -10.61
CA PRO A 612 -27.46 -27.76 -9.32
C PRO A 612 -27.00 -26.75 -8.28
N ARG A 613 -27.96 -26.15 -7.57
CA ARG A 613 -27.71 -25.29 -6.44
C ARG A 613 -27.42 -26.10 -5.19
N VAL A 614 -26.21 -25.95 -4.67
CA VAL A 614 -25.72 -26.72 -3.50
C VAL A 614 -25.82 -25.95 -2.18
N TYR A 615 -25.93 -24.61 -2.23
CA TYR A 615 -26.11 -23.77 -1.04
C TYR A 615 -27.06 -22.62 -1.33
N ARG A 616 -27.88 -22.22 -0.34
CA ARG A 616 -28.76 -21.06 -0.40
C ARG A 616 -28.93 -20.43 0.97
N SER A 617 -28.79 -19.09 1.07
CA SER A 617 -29.29 -18.25 2.16
C SER A 617 -30.22 -17.17 1.62
N SER A 618 -30.48 -16.11 2.39
CA SER A 618 -31.35 -14.99 1.93
C SER A 618 -30.71 -14.22 0.77
N SER A 619 -29.37 -14.02 0.78
CA SER A 619 -28.65 -13.21 -0.22
C SER A 619 -27.58 -13.99 -1.00
N ILE A 620 -27.31 -15.27 -0.67
CA ILE A 620 -26.20 -16.02 -1.25
C ILE A 620 -26.70 -17.36 -1.81
N ALA A 621 -26.28 -17.67 -3.05
CA ALA A 621 -26.46 -18.98 -3.68
C ALA A 621 -25.11 -19.51 -4.19
N ILE A 622 -24.90 -20.83 -4.12
CA ILE A 622 -23.71 -21.48 -4.69
C ILE A 622 -24.18 -22.63 -5.60
N TYR A 623 -23.62 -22.65 -6.81
CA TYR A 623 -23.93 -23.65 -7.84
C TYR A 623 -22.74 -24.54 -8.10
N ASP A 624 -22.97 -25.85 -8.27
CA ASP A 624 -21.94 -26.83 -8.64
C ASP A 624 -21.85 -26.94 -10.16
N THR A 625 -20.71 -26.57 -10.72
CA THR A 625 -20.49 -26.58 -12.16
C THR A 625 -19.68 -27.80 -12.65
N ARG A 626 -19.35 -28.73 -11.76
CA ARG A 626 -18.49 -29.88 -12.08
C ARG A 626 -19.12 -30.84 -13.08
N GLY A 627 -20.46 -31.02 -13.03
CA GLY A 627 -21.22 -31.84 -13.95
C GLY A 627 -20.63 -33.25 -14.23
N ASP A 628 -21.12 -33.94 -15.25
CA ASP A 628 -20.51 -35.18 -15.71
C ASP A 628 -19.30 -34.87 -16.64
N ARG A 629 -18.18 -34.39 -16.04
CA ARG A 629 -16.91 -34.11 -16.77
C ARG A 629 -16.27 -35.39 -17.34
N SER A 630 -16.77 -36.58 -16.95
CA SER A 630 -16.23 -37.86 -17.37
C SER A 630 -16.49 -38.20 -18.85
N SER A 631 -17.42 -37.53 -19.52
CA SER A 631 -17.78 -37.75 -20.92
C SER A 631 -17.19 -36.77 -21.93
N VAL A 632 -16.48 -35.76 -21.49
CA VAL A 632 -15.84 -34.79 -22.43
C VAL A 632 -14.35 -35.12 -22.46
N GLY A 633 -13.91 -35.77 -23.54
CA GLY A 633 -12.49 -35.89 -23.87
C GLY A 633 -11.84 -34.50 -23.75
N ALA A 634 -10.56 -34.47 -23.32
CA ALA A 634 -9.83 -33.22 -23.09
C ALA A 634 -10.24 -32.19 -24.15
N LEU A 635 -11.01 -31.18 -23.73
CA LEU A 635 -11.30 -30.04 -24.59
C LEU A 635 -9.92 -29.56 -25.05
N GLU A 636 -9.64 -29.69 -26.36
CA GLU A 636 -8.51 -28.99 -26.93
C GLU A 636 -8.56 -27.59 -26.40
N LYS A 637 -7.49 -27.22 -25.72
CA LYS A 637 -7.28 -25.85 -25.28
C LYS A 637 -7.73 -24.97 -26.43
N PRO A 638 -8.75 -24.10 -26.28
CA PRO A 638 -9.13 -23.20 -27.37
C PRO A 638 -7.82 -22.63 -27.92
N PRO A 639 -7.61 -22.66 -29.26
CA PRO A 639 -6.34 -22.32 -29.86
C PRO A 639 -5.83 -21.10 -29.10
N PRO A 640 -4.58 -21.06 -28.62
CA PRO A 640 -4.11 -19.95 -27.85
C PRO A 640 -4.53 -18.73 -28.66
N ARG A 641 -5.54 -17.98 -28.18
CA ARG A 641 -5.74 -16.64 -28.69
C ARG A 641 -4.34 -16.09 -28.60
N GLU A 642 -3.71 -15.78 -29.73
CA GLU A 642 -2.37 -15.20 -29.75
C GLU A 642 -2.33 -14.27 -28.56
N PRO A 643 -1.38 -14.43 -27.62
CA PRO A 643 -1.34 -13.57 -26.46
C PRO A 643 -1.36 -12.18 -27.05
N ALA A 644 -2.47 -11.48 -26.86
CA ALA A 644 -2.60 -10.10 -27.35
C ALA A 644 -1.30 -9.46 -26.92
N ALA A 645 -0.47 -9.13 -27.90
CA ALA A 645 0.97 -8.89 -27.71
C ALA A 645 1.10 -8.13 -26.42
N ARG A 646 1.83 -8.68 -25.44
CA ARG A 646 1.91 -8.11 -24.08
C ARG A 646 2.28 -6.67 -24.27
N ILE A 647 1.27 -5.80 -24.23
CA ILE A 647 1.46 -4.37 -24.35
C ILE A 647 1.87 -4.00 -22.94
N ASP A 648 3.16 -3.74 -22.78
CA ASP A 648 3.73 -3.27 -21.53
C ASP A 648 3.21 -1.84 -21.33
N VAL A 649 2.10 -1.72 -20.61
CA VAL A 649 1.37 -0.46 -20.45
C VAL A 649 1.78 0.14 -19.13
N ASP A 650 2.34 1.35 -19.14
CA ASP A 650 2.49 2.16 -17.95
C ASP A 650 1.10 2.66 -17.49
N PRO A 651 0.54 2.14 -16.40
CA PRO A 651 -0.79 2.55 -15.93
C PRO A 651 -0.86 4.01 -15.48
N TYR A 652 0.27 4.65 -15.20
CA TYR A 652 0.33 6.06 -14.84
C TYR A 652 0.29 6.98 -16.07
N ALA A 653 0.75 6.50 -17.22
CA ALA A 653 0.66 7.26 -18.47
C ALA A 653 -0.79 7.63 -18.77
N LEU A 654 -1.75 6.73 -18.53
CA LEU A 654 -3.17 7.01 -18.72
C LEU A 654 -3.69 8.12 -17.80
N LEU A 655 -3.28 8.14 -16.53
CA LEU A 655 -3.71 9.15 -15.56
C LEU A 655 -3.21 10.56 -15.93
N HIS A 656 -2.05 10.66 -16.54
CA HIS A 656 -1.46 11.92 -16.96
C HIS A 656 -1.92 12.33 -18.35
N GLU A 657 -2.04 11.39 -19.28
CA GLU A 657 -2.33 11.70 -20.68
C GLU A 657 -3.83 11.91 -20.91
N PHE A 658 -4.72 11.25 -20.19
CA PHE A 658 -6.16 11.44 -20.39
C PHE A 658 -6.62 12.89 -20.18
N PRO A 659 -6.22 13.60 -19.10
CA PRO A 659 -6.52 15.03 -18.96
C PRO A 659 -5.89 15.87 -20.07
N ARG A 660 -4.64 15.62 -20.46
CA ARG A 660 -3.95 16.35 -21.52
C ARG A 660 -4.66 16.20 -22.85
N THR A 661 -5.00 14.97 -23.22
CA THR A 661 -5.67 14.64 -24.48
C THR A 661 -7.12 15.16 -24.51
N SER A 662 -7.85 15.08 -23.40
CA SER A 662 -9.22 15.60 -23.31
C SER A 662 -9.26 17.13 -23.38
N PHE A 663 -8.34 17.82 -22.76
CA PHE A 663 -8.22 19.27 -22.83
C PHE A 663 -7.71 19.74 -24.21
N PHE A 664 -6.84 18.97 -24.85
CA PHE A 664 -6.47 19.19 -26.24
C PHE A 664 -7.69 19.09 -27.17
N ALA A 665 -8.49 18.02 -27.06
CA ALA A 665 -9.71 17.85 -27.82
C ALA A 665 -10.69 19.04 -27.66
N TYR A 666 -10.90 19.46 -26.41
CA TYR A 666 -11.71 20.62 -26.09
C TYR A 666 -11.22 21.88 -26.80
N ARG A 667 -9.92 22.20 -26.71
CA ARG A 667 -9.34 23.41 -27.27
C ARG A 667 -9.38 23.43 -28.80
N ILE A 668 -9.11 22.31 -29.46
CA ILE A 668 -9.21 22.19 -30.92
C ILE A 668 -10.67 22.44 -31.39
N LEU A 669 -11.65 21.81 -30.76
CA LEU A 669 -13.06 21.97 -31.10
C LEU A 669 -13.53 23.41 -30.89
N LYS A 670 -13.15 24.02 -29.77
CA LYS A 670 -13.52 25.41 -29.47
C LYS A 670 -12.81 26.41 -30.36
N ALA A 671 -11.53 26.23 -30.66
CA ALA A 671 -10.80 27.12 -31.58
C ALA A 671 -11.34 27.03 -33.00
N SER A 672 -11.77 25.86 -33.45
CA SER A 672 -12.31 25.67 -34.80
C SER A 672 -13.74 26.22 -34.95
N SER A 673 -14.61 26.09 -33.96
CA SER A 673 -16.05 26.45 -34.04
C SER A 673 -16.38 27.79 -33.37
N GLY A 674 -15.60 28.20 -32.37
CA GLY A 674 -15.85 29.38 -31.53
C GLY A 674 -16.86 29.17 -30.40
N HIS A 675 -17.53 28.01 -30.30
CA HIS A 675 -18.48 27.69 -29.26
C HIS A 675 -17.93 26.59 -28.33
N VAL A 676 -18.52 26.44 -27.15
CA VAL A 676 -18.23 25.33 -26.24
C VAL A 676 -18.68 24.01 -26.90
N PRO A 677 -17.80 23.02 -27.06
CA PRO A 677 -18.17 21.80 -27.76
C PRO A 677 -19.28 21.03 -27.03
N THR A 678 -20.14 20.42 -27.80
CA THR A 678 -21.16 19.50 -27.29
C THR A 678 -20.52 18.17 -26.86
N ARG A 679 -21.27 17.42 -26.06
CA ARG A 679 -20.84 16.08 -25.66
C ARG A 679 -20.61 15.14 -26.85
N ALA A 680 -21.47 15.22 -27.87
CA ALA A 680 -21.35 14.41 -29.07
C ALA A 680 -20.06 14.71 -29.85
N GLU A 681 -19.76 15.99 -30.08
CA GLU A 681 -18.53 16.44 -30.74
C GLU A 681 -17.29 16.01 -29.95
N PHE A 682 -17.31 16.24 -28.65
CA PHE A 682 -16.20 15.86 -27.75
C PHE A 682 -15.96 14.35 -27.73
N MET A 683 -17.02 13.52 -27.59
CA MET A 683 -16.89 12.07 -27.59
C MET A 683 -16.41 11.51 -28.94
N ASN A 684 -16.79 12.14 -30.05
CA ASN A 684 -16.27 11.78 -31.36
C ASN A 684 -14.79 12.10 -31.50
N ALA A 685 -14.34 13.27 -31.03
CA ALA A 685 -12.94 13.64 -31.02
C ALA A 685 -12.12 12.69 -30.13
N MET A 686 -12.61 12.35 -28.93
CA MET A 686 -11.94 11.39 -28.03
C MET A 686 -11.86 9.99 -28.63
N LYS A 687 -12.91 9.54 -29.35
CA LYS A 687 -12.89 8.26 -30.07
C LYS A 687 -11.84 8.23 -31.19
N GLN A 688 -11.63 9.34 -31.88
CA GLN A 688 -10.58 9.46 -32.90
C GLN A 688 -9.20 9.45 -32.26
N LEU A 689 -8.99 10.26 -31.21
CA LEU A 689 -7.73 10.32 -30.47
C LEU A 689 -7.35 8.98 -29.84
N GLY A 690 -8.33 8.18 -29.42
CA GLY A 690 -8.13 6.86 -28.84
C GLY A 690 -8.01 5.71 -29.86
N ARG A 691 -8.08 5.99 -31.17
CA ARG A 691 -8.11 4.93 -32.19
C ARG A 691 -6.79 4.18 -32.27
N GLY A 692 -6.84 2.86 -31.97
CA GLY A 692 -5.65 2.00 -31.94
C GLY A 692 -4.62 2.41 -30.89
N LEU A 693 -5.02 3.22 -29.91
CA LEU A 693 -4.13 3.75 -28.87
C LEU A 693 -4.24 2.93 -27.58
N TYR A 694 -3.09 2.50 -27.09
CA TYR A 694 -2.93 1.91 -25.77
C TYR A 694 -1.91 2.76 -24.99
N VAL A 695 -2.42 3.73 -24.26
CA VAL A 695 -1.59 4.68 -23.51
C VAL A 695 -0.64 3.93 -22.57
N GLY A 696 0.66 4.25 -22.64
CA GLY A 696 1.69 3.56 -21.89
C GLY A 696 2.33 2.35 -22.60
N ALA A 697 1.79 1.92 -23.76
CA ALA A 697 2.41 0.88 -24.57
C ALA A 697 3.61 1.44 -25.38
N PRO A 698 4.62 0.64 -25.75
CA PRO A 698 5.71 1.10 -26.59
C PRO A 698 5.21 1.76 -27.88
N GLY A 699 5.60 3.01 -28.13
CA GLY A 699 5.22 3.77 -29.31
C GLY A 699 3.86 4.45 -29.25
N TRP A 700 3.19 4.45 -28.10
CA TRP A 700 1.86 5.05 -27.93
C TRP A 700 1.85 6.57 -28.20
N GLU A 701 2.94 7.28 -27.82
CA GLU A 701 3.06 8.71 -28.10
C GLU A 701 3.02 9.01 -29.60
N ALA A 702 3.76 8.22 -30.38
CA ALA A 702 3.77 8.37 -31.83
C ALA A 702 2.39 8.08 -32.43
N GLN A 703 1.68 7.06 -31.93
CA GLN A 703 0.30 6.78 -32.35
C GLN A 703 -0.66 7.91 -31.94
N LEU A 704 -0.50 8.48 -30.76
CA LEU A 704 -1.29 9.62 -30.32
C LEU A 704 -1.06 10.84 -31.21
N ASP A 705 0.18 11.14 -31.59
CA ASP A 705 0.50 12.25 -32.47
C ASP A 705 -0.07 12.05 -33.88
N LEU A 706 -0.08 10.82 -34.40
CA LEU A 706 -0.80 10.48 -35.64
C LEU A 706 -2.31 10.74 -35.51
N ASN A 707 -2.90 10.32 -34.37
CA ASN A 707 -4.33 10.53 -34.12
C ASN A 707 -4.67 12.02 -33.93
N ARG A 708 -3.78 12.80 -33.28
CA ARG A 708 -3.91 14.27 -33.16
C ARG A 708 -3.91 14.94 -34.54
N THR A 709 -2.95 14.55 -35.38
CA THR A 709 -2.87 15.04 -36.78
C THR A 709 -4.12 14.68 -37.58
N ALA A 710 -4.63 13.46 -37.44
CA ALA A 710 -5.86 13.03 -38.08
C ALA A 710 -7.08 13.83 -37.60
N LEU A 711 -7.20 14.07 -36.27
CA LEU A 711 -8.28 14.89 -35.71
C LEU A 711 -8.25 16.32 -36.28
N LEU A 712 -7.07 16.95 -36.33
CA LEU A 712 -6.88 18.29 -36.86
C LEU A 712 -7.30 18.35 -38.33
N LYS A 713 -6.92 17.35 -39.13
CA LYS A 713 -7.32 17.23 -40.52
C LYS A 713 -8.84 17.08 -40.65
N ASP A 714 -9.44 16.15 -39.89
CA ASP A 714 -10.89 15.92 -39.94
C ASP A 714 -11.67 17.16 -39.46
N CYS A 715 -11.18 17.89 -38.45
CA CYS A 715 -11.79 19.16 -38.04
C CYS A 715 -11.77 20.19 -39.17
N THR A 716 -10.65 20.32 -39.92
CA THR A 716 -10.51 21.30 -41.00
C THR A 716 -11.19 20.87 -42.33
N GLU A 717 -11.49 19.57 -42.48
CA GLU A 717 -12.21 18.99 -43.59
C GLU A 717 -13.71 18.80 -43.32
N SER A 718 -14.17 19.06 -42.09
CA SER A 718 -15.60 18.92 -41.74
C SER A 718 -16.48 19.87 -42.55
N SER A 719 -17.74 19.46 -42.81
CA SER A 719 -18.70 20.30 -43.52
C SER A 719 -18.96 21.62 -42.81
N GLU A 720 -18.93 21.65 -41.52
CA GLU A 720 -19.13 22.82 -40.68
C GLU A 720 -17.94 23.79 -40.78
N PHE A 721 -16.70 23.29 -40.69
CA PHE A 721 -15.51 24.12 -40.87
C PHE A 721 -15.39 24.64 -42.29
N ARG A 722 -15.64 23.78 -43.29
CA ARG A 722 -15.67 24.20 -44.72
C ARG A 722 -16.73 25.24 -44.96
N GLY A 723 -17.95 25.05 -44.46
CA GLY A 723 -19.03 26.04 -44.55
C GLY A 723 -18.67 27.39 -43.91
N SER A 724 -17.86 27.35 -42.87
CA SER A 724 -17.40 28.57 -42.16
C SER A 724 -16.19 29.24 -42.83
N PHE A 725 -15.33 28.47 -43.52
CA PHE A 725 -14.02 28.96 -43.96
C PHE A 725 -13.69 28.76 -45.45
N ASP A 726 -14.42 27.89 -46.18
CA ASP A 726 -14.23 27.78 -47.63
C ASP A 726 -14.65 29.09 -48.32
N GLY A 727 -13.78 29.56 -49.18
CA GLY A 727 -13.95 30.84 -49.84
C GLY A 727 -13.45 32.07 -49.08
N ARG A 728 -13.06 31.92 -47.81
CA ARG A 728 -12.43 33.02 -47.05
C ARG A 728 -10.92 33.11 -47.35
N SER A 729 -10.42 34.34 -47.39
CA SER A 729 -8.98 34.60 -47.45
C SER A 729 -8.24 34.07 -46.20
N HIS A 730 -6.91 33.90 -46.33
CA HIS A 730 -6.07 33.52 -45.18
C HIS A 730 -6.15 34.59 -44.07
N ALA A 731 -6.32 35.84 -44.39
CA ALA A 731 -6.52 36.92 -43.43
C ALA A 731 -7.80 36.74 -42.61
N GLU A 732 -8.94 36.50 -43.29
CA GLU A 732 -10.24 36.26 -42.63
C GLU A 732 -10.24 35.00 -41.81
N PHE A 733 -9.51 33.94 -42.20
CA PHE A 733 -9.33 32.71 -41.41
C PHE A 733 -8.55 32.98 -40.11
N VAL A 734 -7.44 33.72 -40.20
CA VAL A 734 -6.64 34.09 -39.01
C VAL A 734 -7.42 34.98 -38.05
N ASP A 735 -8.19 35.95 -38.57
CA ASP A 735 -9.05 36.82 -37.77
C ASP A 735 -10.17 36.04 -37.05
N ALA A 736 -10.76 35.04 -37.72
CA ALA A 736 -11.76 34.20 -37.12
C ALA A 736 -11.17 33.32 -36.01
N LEU A 737 -9.99 32.73 -36.20
CA LEU A 737 -9.29 31.99 -35.12
C LEU A 737 -8.91 32.89 -33.95
N SER A 738 -8.42 34.12 -34.21
CA SER A 738 -8.16 35.13 -33.17
C SER A 738 -9.44 35.42 -32.38
N LYS A 739 -10.57 35.61 -33.05
CA LYS A 739 -11.87 35.80 -32.39
C LYS A 739 -12.31 34.59 -31.58
N ASN A 740 -12.22 33.37 -32.14
CA ASN A 740 -12.65 32.13 -31.49
C ASN A 740 -11.83 31.82 -30.24
N THR A 741 -10.51 32.09 -30.29
CA THR A 741 -9.59 31.87 -29.19
C THR A 741 -9.40 33.09 -28.30
N GLY A 742 -9.91 34.28 -28.70
CA GLY A 742 -9.69 35.54 -27.99
C GLY A 742 -8.21 35.93 -27.90
N ARG A 743 -7.38 35.44 -28.84
CA ARG A 743 -5.97 35.79 -28.96
C ARG A 743 -5.82 37.05 -29.77
N GLU A 744 -5.43 38.15 -29.13
CA GLU A 744 -5.10 39.38 -29.83
C GLU A 744 -3.69 39.29 -30.45
N LEU A 745 -3.63 39.32 -31.78
CA LEU A 745 -2.35 39.33 -32.48
C LEU A 745 -1.92 40.75 -32.81
N SER A 746 -0.64 41.05 -32.60
CA SER A 746 -0.04 42.26 -33.16
C SER A 746 -0.12 42.18 -34.71
N LYS A 747 -0.04 43.31 -35.39
CA LYS A 747 -0.05 43.37 -36.86
C LYS A 747 1.06 42.47 -37.44
N GLU A 748 2.26 42.53 -36.86
CA GLU A 748 3.41 41.74 -37.29
C GLU A 748 3.17 40.24 -37.11
N SER A 749 2.62 39.85 -35.96
CA SER A 749 2.29 38.42 -35.66
C SER A 749 1.19 37.89 -36.59
N ARG A 750 0.16 38.70 -36.85
CA ARG A 750 -0.91 38.39 -37.78
C ARG A 750 -0.38 38.19 -39.20
N ASP A 751 0.42 39.18 -39.70
CA ASP A 751 1.01 39.11 -41.05
C ASP A 751 1.96 37.89 -41.17
N ALA A 752 2.72 37.56 -40.12
CA ALA A 752 3.56 36.35 -40.09
C ALA A 752 2.76 35.06 -40.29
N VAL A 753 1.62 34.93 -39.59
CA VAL A 753 0.77 33.73 -39.73
C VAL A 753 0.13 33.66 -41.14
N ILE A 754 -0.30 34.81 -41.68
CA ILE A 754 -0.84 34.91 -43.07
C ILE A 754 0.24 34.50 -44.07
N ASN A 755 1.47 34.95 -43.90
CA ASN A 755 2.59 34.62 -44.78
C ASN A 755 2.95 33.11 -44.71
N ARG A 756 2.86 32.45 -43.55
CA ARG A 756 2.98 31.01 -43.44
C ARG A 756 1.94 30.25 -44.24
N LEU A 757 0.68 30.67 -44.16
CA LEU A 757 -0.42 30.14 -44.97
C LEU A 757 -0.22 30.35 -46.46
N ASN A 758 0.25 31.54 -46.88
CA ASN A 758 0.57 31.86 -48.29
C ASN A 758 1.77 31.04 -48.80
N ALA A 759 2.68 30.66 -47.93
CA ALA A 759 3.82 29.77 -48.23
C ALA A 759 3.44 28.27 -48.26
N GLY A 760 2.15 27.93 -48.10
CA GLY A 760 1.64 26.57 -48.25
C GLY A 760 1.49 25.80 -46.96
N GLU A 761 1.65 26.44 -45.80
CA GLU A 761 1.36 25.79 -44.51
C GLU A 761 -0.15 25.46 -44.43
N SER A 762 -0.47 24.32 -43.79
CA SER A 762 -1.84 23.85 -43.69
C SER A 762 -2.68 24.67 -42.70
N ARG A 763 -3.96 24.85 -42.93
CA ARG A 763 -4.89 25.43 -41.97
C ARG A 763 -4.98 24.65 -40.69
N ALA A 764 -4.73 23.34 -40.72
CA ALA A 764 -4.70 22.44 -39.59
C ALA A 764 -3.53 22.79 -38.63
N SER A 765 -2.34 23.06 -39.17
CA SER A 765 -1.17 23.49 -38.38
C SER A 765 -1.44 24.83 -37.67
N VAL A 766 -2.00 25.78 -38.38
CA VAL A 766 -2.35 27.09 -37.81
C VAL A 766 -3.45 26.97 -36.76
N LEU A 767 -4.46 26.13 -36.96
CA LEU A 767 -5.49 25.84 -35.96
C LEU A 767 -4.86 25.27 -34.70
N GLN A 768 -3.90 24.35 -34.85
CA GLN A 768 -3.16 23.77 -33.69
C GLN A 768 -2.42 24.87 -32.94
N ASP A 769 -1.68 25.74 -33.59
CA ASP A 769 -0.93 26.83 -32.95
C ASP A 769 -1.85 27.73 -32.10
N PHE A 770 -3.07 28.02 -32.58
CA PHE A 770 -4.05 28.80 -31.83
C PHE A 770 -4.66 28.05 -30.67
N ALA A 771 -4.95 26.76 -30.85
CA ALA A 771 -5.54 25.92 -29.80
C ALA A 771 -4.55 25.57 -28.67
N GLU A 772 -3.23 25.49 -29.00
CA GLU A 772 -2.18 25.21 -28.02
C GLU A 772 -1.50 26.46 -27.49
N ASP A 773 -1.99 27.64 -27.88
CA ASP A 773 -1.52 28.91 -27.32
C ASP A 773 -1.62 28.90 -25.78
N ARG A 774 -0.58 29.41 -25.12
CA ARG A 774 -0.43 29.33 -23.68
C ARG A 774 -1.52 30.11 -22.92
N GLU A 775 -1.88 31.30 -23.40
CA GLU A 775 -2.88 32.14 -22.75
C GLU A 775 -4.27 31.57 -22.97
N PHE A 776 -4.58 31.09 -24.18
CA PHE A 776 -5.82 30.40 -24.48
C PHE A 776 -5.96 29.12 -23.65
N SER A 777 -4.90 28.32 -23.58
CA SER A 777 -4.89 27.10 -22.79
C SER A 777 -5.14 27.34 -21.30
N ALA A 778 -4.53 28.39 -20.74
CA ALA A 778 -4.71 28.75 -19.34
C ALA A 778 -6.12 29.27 -19.06
N ARG A 779 -6.65 30.14 -19.93
CA ARG A 779 -7.99 30.73 -19.78
C ARG A 779 -9.09 29.69 -19.90
N GLU A 780 -8.93 28.71 -20.78
CA GLU A 780 -9.93 27.68 -21.04
C GLU A 780 -9.82 26.48 -20.07
N TYR A 781 -8.82 26.46 -19.21
CA TYR A 781 -8.58 25.31 -18.34
C TYR A 781 -9.78 25.00 -17.42
N ASN A 782 -10.32 26.03 -16.75
CA ASN A 782 -11.47 25.85 -15.85
C ASN A 782 -12.76 25.53 -16.61
N ASN A 783 -12.94 26.11 -17.79
CA ASN A 783 -14.05 25.78 -18.69
C ASN A 783 -14.01 24.29 -19.12
N ALA A 784 -12.86 23.84 -19.58
CA ALA A 784 -12.67 22.44 -19.98
C ALA A 784 -12.90 21.51 -18.78
N TYR A 785 -12.37 21.85 -17.61
CA TYR A 785 -12.51 21.04 -16.41
C TYR A 785 -13.98 20.85 -16.01
N VAL A 786 -14.75 21.92 -15.89
CA VAL A 786 -16.18 21.85 -15.56
C VAL A 786 -16.95 21.07 -16.62
N LEU A 787 -16.66 21.30 -17.90
CA LEU A 787 -17.33 20.61 -19.00
C LEU A 787 -17.12 19.08 -18.95
N MET A 788 -15.89 18.64 -18.60
CA MET A 788 -15.61 17.20 -18.41
C MET A 788 -16.45 16.59 -17.29
N HIS A 789 -16.83 17.38 -16.28
CA HIS A 789 -17.73 16.90 -15.21
C HIS A 789 -19.17 16.72 -15.70
N PHE A 790 -19.68 17.63 -16.51
CA PHE A 790 -20.98 17.44 -17.16
C PHE A 790 -20.99 16.21 -18.07
N PHE A 791 -19.94 16.03 -18.88
CA PHE A 791 -19.86 14.91 -19.83
C PHE A 791 -19.63 13.57 -19.13
N GLY A 792 -18.74 13.52 -18.13
CA GLY A 792 -18.34 12.31 -17.44
C GLY A 792 -19.32 11.87 -16.36
N TYR A 793 -19.66 12.78 -15.44
CA TYR A 793 -20.53 12.45 -14.30
C TYR A 793 -22.01 12.57 -14.64
N LEU A 794 -22.43 13.62 -15.33
CA LEU A 794 -23.86 13.83 -15.63
C LEU A 794 -24.26 13.27 -17.00
N GLY A 795 -23.33 13.03 -17.93
CA GLY A 795 -23.53 12.41 -19.24
C GLY A 795 -24.37 13.22 -20.20
N ARG A 796 -24.46 14.51 -20.00
CA ARG A 796 -25.24 15.46 -20.79
C ARG A 796 -24.46 16.74 -21.11
N ASN A 797 -25.01 17.58 -21.97
CA ASN A 797 -24.51 18.92 -22.17
C ASN A 797 -24.94 19.86 -21.02
N PRO A 798 -24.11 20.88 -20.68
CA PRO A 798 -24.62 22.01 -19.91
C PRO A 798 -25.80 22.66 -20.65
N GLY A 799 -26.84 23.03 -19.91
CA GLY A 799 -28.07 23.62 -20.48
C GLY A 799 -29.10 22.61 -20.95
N GLU A 800 -28.83 21.31 -20.96
CA GLU A 800 -29.84 20.26 -21.08
C GLU A 800 -30.55 20.01 -19.74
N PRO A 801 -31.82 19.54 -19.74
CA PRO A 801 -32.53 19.24 -18.50
C PRO A 801 -31.70 18.36 -17.52
N PRO A 802 -31.75 18.67 -16.22
CA PRO A 802 -32.65 19.60 -15.52
C PRO A 802 -32.27 21.10 -15.64
N ASP A 803 -31.12 21.44 -16.20
CA ASP A 803 -30.76 22.82 -16.49
C ASP A 803 -31.54 23.32 -17.72
N HIS A 804 -31.77 24.64 -17.80
CA HIS A 804 -32.46 25.26 -18.94
C HIS A 804 -31.55 26.22 -19.71
N ASP A 805 -30.35 26.48 -19.19
CA ASP A 805 -29.30 27.34 -19.76
C ASP A 805 -27.92 26.98 -19.23
N LEU A 806 -26.93 27.78 -19.56
CA LEU A 806 -25.54 27.60 -19.12
C LEU A 806 -25.25 28.16 -17.70
N SER A 807 -26.25 28.58 -16.94
CA SER A 807 -26.04 29.21 -15.63
C SER A 807 -25.34 28.28 -14.64
N GLY A 808 -25.69 26.99 -14.61
CA GLY A 808 -25.05 25.98 -13.79
C GLY A 808 -23.57 25.76 -14.18
N PHE A 809 -23.29 25.73 -15.46
CA PHE A 809 -21.91 25.63 -15.97
C PHE A 809 -21.09 26.88 -15.56
N ASN A 810 -21.61 28.07 -15.84
CA ASN A 810 -20.95 29.33 -15.54
C ASN A 810 -20.73 29.52 -14.01
N PHE A 811 -21.68 29.06 -13.22
CA PHE A 811 -21.54 29.07 -11.75
C PHE A 811 -20.31 28.28 -11.32
N TRP A 812 -20.15 27.06 -11.80
CA TRP A 812 -19.03 26.22 -11.40
C TRP A 812 -17.69 26.72 -11.93
N VAL A 813 -17.64 27.28 -13.13
CA VAL A 813 -16.46 27.96 -13.67
C VAL A 813 -16.09 29.13 -12.76
N SER A 814 -17.05 29.99 -12.39
CA SER A 814 -16.82 31.11 -11.48
C SER A 814 -16.34 30.69 -10.08
N VAL A 815 -16.81 29.54 -9.60
CA VAL A 815 -16.30 28.97 -8.33
C VAL A 815 -14.83 28.58 -8.46
N LEU A 816 -14.43 27.92 -9.57
CA LEU A 816 -13.02 27.57 -9.81
C LEU A 816 -12.14 28.80 -9.96
N ASP A 817 -12.59 29.80 -10.70
CA ASP A 817 -11.84 31.04 -10.92
C ASP A 817 -11.52 31.78 -9.58
N LYS A 818 -12.44 31.66 -8.62
CA LYS A 818 -12.29 32.29 -7.29
C LYS A 818 -11.53 31.44 -6.29
N THR A 819 -11.65 30.10 -6.36
CA THR A 819 -11.20 29.21 -5.28
C THR A 819 -10.03 28.34 -5.67
N SER A 820 -9.90 28.03 -6.96
CA SER A 820 -8.99 27.02 -7.52
C SER A 820 -9.14 25.64 -6.82
N ASP A 821 -10.32 25.34 -6.23
CA ASP A 821 -10.61 24.07 -5.54
C ASP A 821 -11.27 23.08 -6.51
N TYR A 822 -10.47 22.45 -7.35
CA TYR A 822 -10.90 21.44 -8.31
C TYR A 822 -11.56 20.22 -7.64
N ARG A 823 -11.13 19.87 -6.44
CA ARG A 823 -11.70 18.73 -5.69
C ARG A 823 -13.10 19.03 -5.15
N ALA A 824 -13.37 20.27 -4.78
CA ALA A 824 -14.71 20.67 -4.35
C ALA A 824 -15.73 20.50 -5.48
N ILE A 825 -15.35 20.83 -6.72
CA ILE A 825 -16.20 20.62 -7.90
C ILE A 825 -16.49 19.15 -8.11
N SER A 826 -15.45 18.30 -8.16
CA SER A 826 -15.64 16.86 -8.34
C SER A 826 -16.57 16.27 -7.27
N ARG A 827 -16.37 16.67 -6.00
CA ARG A 827 -17.23 16.24 -4.90
C ARG A 827 -18.68 16.72 -5.04
N ALA A 828 -18.87 17.96 -5.51
CA ALA A 828 -20.20 18.50 -5.70
C ALA A 828 -20.98 17.72 -6.77
N PHE A 829 -20.32 17.41 -7.90
CA PHE A 829 -20.91 16.60 -8.97
C PHE A 829 -21.23 15.18 -8.50
N LEU A 830 -20.32 14.50 -7.83
CA LEU A 830 -20.51 13.16 -7.28
C LEU A 830 -21.62 13.10 -6.21
N ASN A 831 -21.82 14.19 -5.46
CA ASN A 831 -22.86 14.29 -4.42
C ASN A 831 -24.19 14.84 -4.93
N SER A 832 -24.28 15.28 -6.18
CA SER A 832 -25.54 15.79 -6.74
C SER A 832 -26.61 14.70 -6.78
N SER A 833 -27.88 15.09 -6.63
CA SER A 833 -29.02 14.18 -6.81
C SER A 833 -29.05 13.61 -8.21
N GLU A 834 -28.75 14.42 -9.22
CA GLU A 834 -28.70 14.02 -10.61
C GLU A 834 -27.70 12.87 -10.88
N TYR A 835 -26.49 12.92 -10.27
CA TYR A 835 -25.51 11.83 -10.39
C TYR A 835 -26.00 10.56 -9.69
N LYS A 836 -26.56 10.68 -8.48
CA LYS A 836 -27.00 9.54 -7.66
C LYS A 836 -28.23 8.84 -8.22
N GLU A 837 -29.12 9.58 -8.86
CA GLU A 837 -30.37 9.06 -9.46
C GLU A 837 -30.17 8.54 -10.89
N ARG A 838 -28.97 8.71 -11.43
CA ARG A 838 -28.67 8.28 -12.80
C ARG A 838 -28.61 6.75 -12.88
N PRO A 839 -29.37 6.09 -13.77
CA PRO A 839 -29.22 4.67 -13.97
C PRO A 839 -27.77 4.37 -14.41
N VAL A 840 -27.10 3.51 -13.69
CA VAL A 840 -25.75 3.04 -14.05
C VAL A 840 -25.86 2.36 -15.40
N ARG A 841 -25.33 2.99 -16.45
CA ARG A 841 -25.26 2.41 -17.81
C ARG A 841 -23.99 1.61 -17.99
#